data_c1fcb7a1d072e8f7966104118c6d2faa
#
_entry.id   c1fcb7a1d072e8f7966104118c6d2faa
#
_cell.length_a   1.000
_cell.length_b   1.000
_cell.length_c   1.000
_cell.angle_alpha   90.00
_cell.angle_beta   90.00
_cell.angle_gamma   90.00
#
_symmetry.space_group_name_H-M   'P 1'
#
loop_
_entity.id
_entity.type
_entity.pdbx_description
1 polymer ?
#
loop_
_entity_poly.entity_id
_entity_poly.type
_entity_poly.pdbx_seq_one_letter_code
_entity_poly.pdbx_strand_id
1 'polypeptide(L)'
;MTRTHEIRPDLDEGIDRKVLAQLRARFMALNAGRMARAVEGLTPRQQNVLTLLPLFFHVNHPLLPGYVSSSTPAGLSNFEPDAQALTEAQRLTRSFSYKPRHGNPPRPIHGLFLMGSLGTLAQADQSDMDVWVCHAPDLGENELAELRKKCQLLEAWALTMGAEAHFFLIEPTRFVSGERDTQLSSDDCGTTQHYLLLDEFYRTAIWLAGRTPIWWLVPVYEETRYAEFTHALISKRFIRADETLDLGHLAHIPPGEFIGAGLWQLFKGIESPYKSVLKLLLTEVYASEHPNVHCLSLRFKRAVFANQMDLDELDPYIVVYRRIEEYLRARNEPDRLELVRRALYLKVNRKLSAGQRSTSWQRLLLERLAHEWGWDQRQLALLDSRSQWKVRQVASERRALVSELNYSYRFLTQFARTEQTVSLINKRDLNVLGRRLYAAFERKAGKVEFINPGIAPDLAEDTLTLVQSPNRKEPGQHHWGLYNGNLTALEWEHFAPIKRSRDLLEMLTWCHRNGVIDSSTRLALHPGVSDMTEFELFNLLGCLQQTIALPLASVDEDRLLRSAVPEEVLLLINVGVDPLKHHRDLNILMTTERTDSLSYAGVRDNLVLTLDQVTLNSWNEVLVSRYDGPHAPVSYTHLTLPTS
;
A
#
# COMPACT_ATOMS: atom_id res chain seq x y z
N MET A 1 -26.09 34.13 -9.92
CA MET A 1 -26.62 32.76 -9.80
C MET A 1 -26.92 32.24 -11.20
N THR A 2 -25.95 31.58 -11.81
CA THR A 2 -26.12 30.87 -13.10
C THR A 2 -27.00 29.66 -12.82
N ARG A 3 -28.17 29.58 -13.44
CA ARG A 3 -29.03 28.39 -13.41
C ARG A 3 -28.19 27.20 -13.88
N THR A 4 -27.87 26.29 -12.98
CA THR A 4 -27.26 25.00 -13.32
C THR A 4 -28.24 24.23 -14.20
N HIS A 5 -27.95 24.12 -15.50
CA HIS A 5 -28.75 23.28 -16.41
C HIS A 5 -28.45 21.81 -16.09
N GLU A 6 -29.18 21.27 -15.12
CA GLU A 6 -29.19 19.83 -14.88
C GLU A 6 -29.82 19.13 -16.09
N ILE A 7 -29.09 18.18 -16.68
CA ILE A 7 -29.60 17.39 -17.78
C ILE A 7 -30.29 16.16 -17.18
N ARG A 8 -31.57 15.96 -17.52
CA ARG A 8 -32.39 14.82 -17.06
C ARG A 8 -32.92 14.04 -18.25
N PRO A 9 -32.17 13.06 -18.80
CA PRO A 9 -32.71 12.13 -19.76
C PRO A 9 -33.79 11.26 -19.10
N ASP A 10 -34.97 11.16 -19.69
CA ASP A 10 -36.07 10.35 -19.21
C ASP A 10 -36.51 9.38 -20.31
N LEU A 11 -36.73 8.10 -19.95
CA LEU A 11 -37.20 7.08 -20.88
C LEU A 11 -38.65 7.30 -21.32
N ASP A 12 -39.47 7.87 -20.45
CA ASP A 12 -40.91 8.01 -20.66
C ASP A 12 -41.22 9.32 -21.41
N GLU A 13 -40.46 10.40 -21.17
CA GLU A 13 -40.57 11.68 -21.88
C GLU A 13 -39.81 11.74 -23.20
N GLY A 14 -38.97 10.77 -23.47
CA GLY A 14 -38.14 10.65 -24.67
C GLY A 14 -36.71 11.18 -24.48
N ILE A 15 -35.76 10.37 -24.96
CA ILE A 15 -34.32 10.70 -24.90
C ILE A 15 -33.96 11.50 -26.15
N ASP A 16 -33.31 12.67 -25.98
CA ASP A 16 -32.76 13.46 -27.08
C ASP A 16 -31.29 13.11 -27.32
N ARG A 17 -30.93 12.80 -28.57
CA ARG A 17 -29.54 12.57 -28.97
C ARG A 17 -28.61 13.73 -28.68
N LYS A 18 -29.11 14.96 -28.74
CA LYS A 18 -28.33 16.18 -28.40
C LYS A 18 -27.97 16.20 -26.92
N VAL A 19 -28.89 15.77 -26.05
CA VAL A 19 -28.67 15.64 -24.61
C VAL A 19 -27.58 14.60 -24.30
N LEU A 20 -27.62 13.43 -24.94
CA LEU A 20 -26.59 12.40 -24.79
C LEU A 20 -25.22 12.88 -25.29
N ALA A 21 -25.20 13.56 -26.44
CA ALA A 21 -23.95 14.15 -26.97
C ALA A 21 -23.36 15.20 -26.02
N GLN A 22 -24.22 16.04 -25.42
CA GLN A 22 -23.79 17.03 -24.42
C GLN A 22 -23.25 16.39 -23.14
N LEU A 23 -23.88 15.33 -22.65
CA LEU A 23 -23.37 14.56 -21.50
C LEU A 23 -22.01 13.95 -21.79
N ARG A 24 -21.88 13.26 -22.94
CA ARG A 24 -20.60 12.71 -23.38
C ARG A 24 -19.52 13.80 -23.47
N ALA A 25 -19.85 14.97 -24.01
CA ALA A 25 -18.92 16.11 -24.10
C ALA A 25 -18.46 16.61 -22.73
N ARG A 26 -19.35 16.65 -21.71
CA ARG A 26 -18.98 17.01 -20.32
C ARG A 26 -17.99 16.01 -19.73
N PHE A 27 -18.26 14.70 -19.83
CA PHE A 27 -17.34 13.67 -19.35
C PHE A 27 -15.99 13.73 -20.08
N MET A 28 -16.00 13.95 -21.40
CA MET A 28 -14.77 14.10 -22.18
C MET A 28 -13.98 15.36 -21.80
N ALA A 29 -14.65 16.46 -21.47
CA ALA A 29 -13.97 17.68 -21.00
C ALA A 29 -13.29 17.47 -19.64
N LEU A 30 -13.94 16.79 -18.69
CA LEU A 30 -13.31 16.38 -17.43
C LEU A 30 -12.14 15.43 -17.65
N ASN A 31 -12.31 14.45 -18.53
CA ASN A 31 -11.26 13.51 -18.90
C ASN A 31 -10.04 14.23 -19.47
N ALA A 32 -10.24 15.19 -20.38
CA ALA A 32 -9.16 15.99 -20.95
C ALA A 32 -8.44 16.83 -19.87
N GLY A 33 -9.17 17.41 -18.93
CA GLY A 33 -8.59 18.14 -17.80
C GLY A 33 -7.77 17.24 -16.87
N ARG A 34 -8.26 16.03 -16.55
CA ARG A 34 -7.53 15.05 -15.76
C ARG A 34 -6.29 14.53 -16.49
N MET A 35 -6.39 14.29 -17.80
CA MET A 35 -5.24 13.89 -18.62
C MET A 35 -4.17 14.99 -18.64
N ALA A 36 -4.56 16.25 -18.79
CA ALA A 36 -3.62 17.38 -18.74
C ALA A 36 -2.87 17.43 -17.39
N ARG A 37 -3.59 17.24 -16.27
CA ARG A 37 -2.99 17.13 -14.93
C ARG A 37 -2.03 15.93 -14.80
N ALA A 38 -2.40 14.78 -15.36
CA ALA A 38 -1.54 13.59 -15.37
C ALA A 38 -0.24 13.87 -16.12
N VAL A 39 -0.33 14.42 -17.31
CA VAL A 39 0.82 14.76 -18.17
C VAL A 39 1.74 15.80 -17.53
N GLU A 40 1.17 16.84 -16.86
CA GLU A 40 1.97 17.87 -16.16
C GLU A 40 2.89 17.28 -15.09
N GLY A 41 2.44 16.23 -14.40
CA GLY A 41 3.21 15.57 -13.34
C GLY A 41 4.19 14.50 -13.84
N LEU A 42 4.30 14.25 -15.15
CA LEU A 42 5.14 13.22 -15.73
C LEU A 42 6.36 13.80 -16.44
N THR A 43 7.48 13.09 -16.41
CA THR A 43 8.65 13.40 -17.23
C THR A 43 8.35 13.24 -18.72
N PRO A 44 9.05 13.90 -19.64
CA PRO A 44 8.83 13.77 -21.08
C PRO A 44 8.88 12.31 -21.59
N ARG A 45 9.73 11.47 -20.99
CA ARG A 45 9.80 10.04 -21.33
C ARG A 45 8.54 9.27 -20.92
N GLN A 46 8.05 9.54 -19.71
CA GLN A 46 6.80 8.95 -19.20
C GLN A 46 5.58 9.45 -19.99
N GLN A 47 5.55 10.73 -20.39
CA GLN A 47 4.50 11.26 -21.27
C GLN A 47 4.43 10.51 -22.60
N ASN A 48 5.60 10.16 -23.18
CA ASN A 48 5.66 9.37 -24.40
C ASN A 48 5.06 7.97 -24.22
N VAL A 49 5.14 7.37 -23.04
CA VAL A 49 4.45 6.10 -22.75
C VAL A 49 2.96 6.27 -22.93
N LEU A 50 2.34 7.26 -22.28
CA LEU A 50 0.90 7.50 -22.41
C LEU A 50 0.48 7.82 -23.86
N THR A 51 1.29 8.60 -24.57
CA THR A 51 1.00 8.98 -25.97
C THR A 51 1.03 7.77 -26.91
N LEU A 52 1.92 6.80 -26.66
CA LEU A 52 2.14 5.68 -27.57
C LEU A 52 1.29 4.43 -27.22
N LEU A 53 0.82 4.28 -25.97
CA LEU A 53 0.03 3.12 -25.57
C LEU A 53 -1.17 2.84 -26.50
N PRO A 54 -2.03 3.81 -26.85
CA PRO A 54 -3.14 3.56 -27.77
C PRO A 54 -2.68 3.04 -29.15
N LEU A 55 -1.58 3.58 -29.68
CA LEU A 55 -1.00 3.14 -30.94
C LEU A 55 -0.51 1.68 -30.85
N PHE A 56 0.18 1.28 -29.78
CA PHE A 56 0.71 -0.07 -29.60
C PHE A 56 -0.39 -1.13 -29.49
N PHE A 57 -1.55 -0.79 -28.94
CA PHE A 57 -2.71 -1.68 -28.94
C PHE A 57 -3.51 -1.61 -30.26
N HIS A 58 -3.37 -0.54 -31.04
CA HIS A 58 -4.03 -0.40 -32.33
C HIS A 58 -3.28 -1.11 -33.44
N VAL A 59 -1.94 -1.08 -33.42
CA VAL A 59 -1.08 -1.62 -34.46
C VAL A 59 -0.27 -2.80 -33.92
N ASN A 60 -0.21 -3.89 -34.73
CA ASN A 60 0.71 -5.00 -34.50
C ASN A 60 1.86 -4.94 -35.51
N HIS A 61 3.02 -4.43 -35.10
CA HIS A 61 4.15 -4.21 -36.02
C HIS A 61 5.46 -4.69 -35.38
N PRO A 62 6.28 -5.51 -36.13
CA PRO A 62 7.48 -6.13 -35.56
C PRO A 62 8.53 -5.19 -34.99
N LEU A 63 8.55 -3.94 -35.45
CA LEU A 63 9.52 -2.95 -35.01
C LEU A 63 9.03 -2.07 -33.84
N LEU A 64 7.79 -2.25 -33.37
CA LEU A 64 7.24 -1.51 -32.24
C LEU A 64 7.28 -2.35 -30.96
N PRO A 65 7.43 -1.72 -29.79
CA PRO A 65 7.32 -2.40 -28.51
C PRO A 65 6.02 -3.20 -28.38
N GLY A 66 6.08 -4.35 -27.71
CA GLY A 66 4.91 -5.19 -27.50
C GLY A 66 4.55 -6.12 -28.65
N TYR A 67 5.36 -6.23 -29.71
CA TYR A 67 5.15 -7.24 -30.74
C TYR A 67 5.52 -8.64 -30.24
N VAL A 68 4.60 -9.60 -30.39
CA VAL A 68 4.82 -11.02 -30.05
C VAL A 68 4.88 -11.86 -31.32
N SER A 69 3.81 -11.86 -32.12
CA SER A 69 3.71 -12.57 -33.41
C SER A 69 2.76 -11.83 -34.34
N SER A 70 2.61 -12.33 -35.56
CA SER A 70 1.65 -11.76 -36.54
C SER A 70 0.18 -11.96 -36.13
N SER A 71 -0.11 -12.92 -35.25
CA SER A 71 -1.44 -13.24 -34.72
C SER A 71 -1.82 -12.49 -33.42
N THR A 72 -0.89 -11.71 -32.85
CA THR A 72 -1.19 -10.94 -31.65
C THR A 72 -2.37 -9.99 -31.88
N PRO A 73 -3.42 -10.03 -30.99
CA PRO A 73 -4.57 -9.16 -31.13
C PRO A 73 -4.19 -7.68 -31.16
N ALA A 74 -4.66 -6.98 -32.18
CA ALA A 74 -4.44 -5.56 -32.36
C ALA A 74 -5.58 -4.93 -33.18
N GLY A 75 -5.90 -3.72 -32.82
CA GLY A 75 -7.01 -2.96 -33.41
C GLY A 75 -7.86 -2.38 -32.27
N LEU A 76 -7.68 -1.10 -31.98
CA LEU A 76 -8.43 -0.37 -30.95
C LEU A 76 -9.68 0.23 -31.59
N SER A 77 -10.84 0.01 -30.97
CA SER A 77 -12.12 0.55 -31.42
C SER A 77 -12.12 2.08 -31.41
N ASN A 78 -12.77 2.69 -32.41
CA ASN A 78 -12.97 4.15 -32.47
C ASN A 78 -11.69 4.98 -32.28
N PHE A 79 -10.54 4.46 -32.77
CA PHE A 79 -9.25 5.09 -32.61
C PHE A 79 -8.53 5.21 -33.96
N GLU A 80 -7.97 6.38 -34.21
CA GLU A 80 -6.97 6.66 -35.22
C GLU A 80 -5.82 7.44 -34.55
N PRO A 81 -4.56 7.05 -34.82
CA PRO A 81 -3.41 7.70 -34.21
C PRO A 81 -3.27 9.15 -34.70
N ASP A 82 -3.02 10.04 -33.79
CA ASP A 82 -2.73 11.44 -34.10
C ASP A 82 -1.29 11.65 -34.64
N ALA A 83 -1.01 12.85 -35.11
CA ALA A 83 0.30 13.20 -35.66
C ALA A 83 1.42 13.12 -34.61
N GLN A 84 1.12 13.38 -33.34
CA GLN A 84 2.08 13.29 -32.27
C GLN A 84 2.49 11.84 -32.01
N ALA A 85 1.52 10.94 -31.84
CA ALA A 85 1.78 9.50 -31.65
C ALA A 85 2.59 8.91 -32.80
N LEU A 86 2.26 9.28 -34.06
CA LEU A 86 3.00 8.83 -35.23
C LEU A 86 4.44 9.35 -35.25
N THR A 87 4.64 10.61 -34.87
CA THR A 87 5.98 11.22 -34.80
C THR A 87 6.83 10.55 -33.74
N GLU A 88 6.27 10.30 -32.52
CA GLU A 88 6.99 9.61 -31.45
C GLU A 88 7.27 8.15 -31.82
N ALA A 89 6.37 7.45 -32.50
CA ALA A 89 6.61 6.10 -32.98
C ALA A 89 7.75 6.05 -34.04
N GLN A 90 7.82 7.04 -34.91
CA GLN A 90 8.93 7.17 -35.87
C GLN A 90 10.26 7.52 -35.23
N ARG A 91 10.24 8.23 -34.06
CA ARG A 91 11.45 8.44 -33.26
C ARG A 91 11.97 7.14 -32.66
N LEU A 92 11.09 6.24 -32.23
CA LEU A 92 11.49 4.91 -31.77
C LEU A 92 12.04 4.06 -32.91
N THR A 93 11.39 4.12 -34.09
CA THR A 93 11.74 3.30 -35.26
C THR A 93 11.51 4.09 -36.53
N ARG A 94 12.58 4.57 -37.15
CA ARG A 94 12.55 5.43 -38.34
C ARG A 94 11.83 4.83 -39.55
N SER A 95 11.84 3.50 -39.65
CA SER A 95 11.19 2.76 -40.74
C SER A 95 9.70 2.48 -40.50
N PHE A 96 9.16 2.85 -39.36
CA PHE A 96 7.73 2.69 -39.07
C PHE A 96 6.91 3.65 -39.92
N SER A 97 5.91 3.10 -40.65
CA SER A 97 4.93 3.86 -41.40
C SER A 97 3.54 3.34 -41.10
N TYR A 98 2.70 4.20 -40.57
CA TYR A 98 1.30 3.85 -40.33
C TYR A 98 0.51 3.81 -41.64
N LYS A 99 -0.20 2.70 -41.86
CA LYS A 99 -1.13 2.55 -42.96
C LYS A 99 -2.53 2.31 -42.42
N PRO A 100 -3.48 3.24 -42.62
CA PRO A 100 -4.86 3.04 -42.21
C PRO A 100 -5.41 1.73 -42.79
N ARG A 101 -6.08 0.94 -41.98
CA ARG A 101 -6.74 -0.28 -42.44
C ARG A 101 -8.07 0.10 -43.13
N HIS A 102 -8.19 -0.15 -44.41
CA HIS A 102 -9.43 0.06 -45.13
C HIS A 102 -10.44 -1.07 -44.84
N GLY A 103 -11.73 -0.74 -44.88
CA GLY A 103 -12.82 -1.67 -44.53
C GLY A 103 -13.20 -1.62 -43.07
N ASN A 104 -13.84 -2.67 -42.57
CA ASN A 104 -14.23 -2.83 -41.17
C ASN A 104 -13.42 -3.98 -40.52
N PRO A 105 -12.12 -3.79 -40.26
CA PRO A 105 -11.29 -4.84 -39.69
C PRO A 105 -11.73 -5.15 -38.26
N PRO A 106 -11.46 -6.37 -37.76
CA PRO A 106 -11.70 -6.71 -36.38
C PRO A 106 -11.01 -5.71 -35.44
N ARG A 107 -11.72 -5.28 -34.39
CA ARG A 107 -11.24 -4.35 -33.34
C ARG A 107 -11.30 -5.07 -32.01
N PRO A 108 -10.37 -6.00 -31.73
CA PRO A 108 -10.42 -6.84 -30.54
C PRO A 108 -10.16 -6.06 -29.25
N ILE A 109 -9.58 -4.86 -29.31
CA ILE A 109 -9.39 -4.00 -28.15
C ILE A 109 -10.50 -2.95 -28.13
N HIS A 110 -11.37 -3.05 -27.14
CA HIS A 110 -12.55 -2.19 -27.03
C HIS A 110 -12.21 -0.82 -26.44
N GLY A 111 -11.33 -0.76 -25.44
CA GLY A 111 -10.96 0.50 -24.79
C GLY A 111 -9.76 0.37 -23.87
N LEU A 112 -9.11 1.50 -23.64
CA LEU A 112 -7.98 1.65 -22.74
C LEU A 112 -8.30 2.72 -21.69
N PHE A 113 -8.08 2.39 -20.42
CA PHE A 113 -8.34 3.29 -19.29
C PHE A 113 -7.16 3.26 -18.34
N LEU A 114 -6.70 4.44 -17.94
CA LEU A 114 -5.67 4.62 -16.93
C LEU A 114 -6.33 4.75 -15.56
N MET A 115 -5.94 3.91 -14.63
CA MET A 115 -6.43 3.87 -13.25
C MET A 115 -5.41 4.46 -12.28
N GLY A 116 -5.80 4.61 -11.02
CA GLY A 116 -4.88 4.94 -9.94
C GLY A 116 -4.78 6.43 -9.62
N SER A 117 -3.58 6.89 -9.25
CA SER A 117 -3.36 8.24 -8.72
C SER A 117 -3.01 9.28 -9.79
N LEU A 118 -2.72 8.88 -11.02
CA LEU A 118 -2.37 9.82 -12.09
C LEU A 118 -3.52 10.79 -12.40
N GLY A 119 -3.18 12.04 -12.61
CA GLY A 119 -4.15 13.13 -12.82
C GLY A 119 -4.92 13.56 -11.58
N THR A 120 -4.55 13.07 -10.39
CA THR A 120 -5.17 13.40 -9.10
C THR A 120 -4.21 14.19 -8.20
N LEU A 121 -4.76 14.75 -7.11
CA LEU A 121 -3.95 15.42 -6.09
C LEU A 121 -2.83 14.53 -5.53
N ALA A 122 -3.05 13.23 -5.47
CA ALA A 122 -2.10 12.25 -4.91
C ALA A 122 -1.09 11.72 -5.93
N GLN A 123 -1.01 12.28 -7.13
CA GLN A 123 0.03 11.92 -8.11
C GLN A 123 1.41 12.31 -7.59
N ALA A 124 2.32 11.36 -7.53
CA ALA A 124 3.72 11.51 -7.19
C ALA A 124 4.61 11.14 -8.38
N ASP A 125 5.89 11.48 -8.31
CA ASP A 125 6.87 11.21 -9.38
C ASP A 125 7.04 9.71 -9.67
N GLN A 126 6.74 8.85 -8.69
CA GLN A 126 6.80 7.39 -8.79
C GLN A 126 5.39 6.76 -8.82
N SER A 127 4.37 7.49 -9.26
CA SER A 127 3.04 6.91 -9.45
C SER A 127 3.07 5.91 -10.60
N ASP A 128 2.60 4.71 -10.34
CA ASP A 128 2.39 3.63 -11.31
C ASP A 128 1.29 3.96 -12.31
N MET A 129 1.32 3.29 -13.46
CA MET A 129 0.35 3.39 -14.53
C MET A 129 -0.45 2.08 -14.61
N ASP A 130 -1.52 1.96 -13.84
CA ASP A 130 -2.44 0.83 -13.93
C ASP A 130 -3.35 1.02 -15.15
N VAL A 131 -3.21 0.19 -16.17
CA VAL A 131 -3.96 0.31 -17.43
C VAL A 131 -4.93 -0.84 -17.60
N TRP A 132 -6.22 -0.55 -17.65
CA TRP A 132 -7.23 -1.52 -18.05
C TRP A 132 -7.29 -1.61 -19.57
N VAL A 133 -7.08 -2.82 -20.09
CA VAL A 133 -7.19 -3.18 -21.50
C VAL A 133 -8.48 -3.96 -21.68
N CYS A 134 -9.55 -3.27 -22.04
CA CYS A 134 -10.85 -3.90 -22.30
C CYS A 134 -10.82 -4.57 -23.67
N HIS A 135 -11.12 -5.86 -23.73
CA HIS A 135 -11.04 -6.64 -24.97
C HIS A 135 -12.37 -7.32 -25.32
N ALA A 136 -12.45 -7.80 -26.55
CA ALA A 136 -13.61 -8.53 -27.06
C ALA A 136 -13.78 -9.88 -26.33
N PRO A 137 -15.02 -10.36 -26.13
CA PRO A 137 -15.29 -11.62 -25.44
C PRO A 137 -14.96 -12.87 -26.26
N ASP A 138 -14.80 -12.73 -27.57
CA ASP A 138 -14.56 -13.80 -28.53
C ASP A 138 -13.08 -14.11 -28.79
N LEU A 139 -12.16 -13.53 -28.01
CA LEU A 139 -10.74 -13.88 -28.09
C LEU A 139 -10.48 -15.28 -27.56
N GLY A 140 -9.79 -16.10 -28.38
CA GLY A 140 -9.37 -17.44 -28.00
C GLY A 140 -8.24 -17.44 -26.96
N GLU A 141 -8.02 -18.59 -26.29
CA GLU A 141 -6.97 -18.73 -25.27
C GLU A 141 -5.57 -18.36 -25.77
N ASN A 142 -5.23 -18.75 -27.02
CA ASN A 142 -3.95 -18.40 -27.64
C ASN A 142 -3.81 -16.89 -27.86
N GLU A 143 -4.86 -16.24 -28.31
CA GLU A 143 -4.89 -14.80 -28.53
C GLU A 143 -4.76 -14.03 -27.22
N LEU A 144 -5.44 -14.49 -26.16
CA LEU A 144 -5.30 -13.94 -24.80
C LEU A 144 -3.88 -14.15 -24.24
N ALA A 145 -3.28 -15.32 -24.50
CA ALA A 145 -1.89 -15.59 -24.09
C ALA A 145 -0.90 -14.64 -24.78
N GLU A 146 -1.08 -14.39 -26.09
CA GLU A 146 -0.27 -13.43 -26.82
C GLU A 146 -0.51 -11.99 -26.35
N LEU A 147 -1.76 -11.62 -26.06
CA LEU A 147 -2.08 -10.31 -25.51
C LEU A 147 -1.45 -10.09 -24.12
N ARG A 148 -1.48 -11.11 -23.25
CA ARG A 148 -0.75 -11.06 -21.97
C ARG A 148 0.75 -10.86 -22.19
N LYS A 149 1.34 -11.60 -23.15
CA LYS A 149 2.76 -11.46 -23.49
C LYS A 149 3.09 -10.08 -24.03
N LYS A 150 2.21 -9.52 -24.88
CA LYS A 150 2.31 -8.13 -25.34
C LYS A 150 2.34 -7.15 -24.19
N CYS A 151 1.44 -7.29 -23.22
CA CYS A 151 1.40 -6.46 -22.01
C CYS A 151 2.72 -6.52 -21.23
N GLN A 152 3.26 -7.73 -20.98
CA GLN A 152 4.55 -7.90 -20.31
C GLN A 152 5.72 -7.21 -21.03
N LEU A 153 5.72 -7.27 -22.37
CA LEU A 153 6.73 -6.57 -23.18
C LEU A 153 6.58 -5.04 -23.10
N LEU A 154 5.34 -4.55 -23.03
CA LEU A 154 5.06 -3.12 -22.85
C LEU A 154 5.41 -2.64 -21.45
N GLU A 155 5.20 -3.46 -20.39
CA GLU A 155 5.66 -3.18 -19.03
C GLU A 155 7.19 -3.03 -18.99
N ALA A 156 7.91 -3.99 -19.57
CA ALA A 156 9.35 -3.94 -19.65
C ALA A 156 9.86 -2.71 -20.43
N TRP A 157 9.18 -2.37 -21.54
CA TRP A 157 9.52 -1.16 -22.30
C TRP A 157 9.23 0.12 -21.52
N ALA A 158 8.07 0.24 -20.87
CA ALA A 158 7.70 1.39 -20.07
C ALA A 158 8.71 1.64 -18.93
N LEU A 159 9.20 0.56 -18.30
CA LEU A 159 10.24 0.64 -17.29
C LEU A 159 11.54 1.27 -17.83
N THR A 160 11.93 1.00 -19.09
CA THR A 160 13.08 1.66 -19.74
C THR A 160 12.87 3.16 -19.96
N MET A 161 11.60 3.58 -20.00
CA MET A 161 11.20 4.99 -20.10
C MET A 161 11.06 5.66 -18.71
N GLY A 162 11.31 4.91 -17.63
CA GLY A 162 11.15 5.37 -16.25
C GLY A 162 9.69 5.41 -15.78
N ALA A 163 8.81 4.63 -16.42
CA ALA A 163 7.42 4.47 -16.03
C ALA A 163 7.16 3.03 -15.58
N GLU A 164 6.68 2.84 -14.35
CA GLU A 164 6.15 1.57 -13.88
C GLU A 164 4.71 1.43 -14.39
N ALA A 165 4.46 0.46 -15.27
CA ALA A 165 3.16 0.24 -15.87
C ALA A 165 2.70 -1.20 -15.65
N HIS A 166 1.42 -1.37 -15.33
CA HIS A 166 0.76 -2.66 -15.15
C HIS A 166 -0.49 -2.73 -16.01
N PHE A 167 -0.65 -3.83 -16.74
CA PHE A 167 -1.78 -4.01 -17.65
C PHE A 167 -2.74 -5.09 -17.14
N PHE A 168 -4.01 -4.75 -17.06
CA PHE A 168 -5.08 -5.63 -16.60
C PHE A 168 -6.04 -5.89 -17.76
N LEU A 169 -6.15 -7.14 -18.19
CA LEU A 169 -7.05 -7.55 -19.25
C LEU A 169 -8.46 -7.71 -18.72
N ILE A 170 -9.39 -6.96 -19.28
CA ILE A 170 -10.79 -6.91 -18.85
C ILE A 170 -11.67 -7.42 -19.98
N GLU A 171 -12.39 -8.49 -19.74
CA GLU A 171 -13.50 -8.91 -20.60
C GLU A 171 -14.80 -8.34 -20.01
N PRO A 172 -15.46 -7.37 -20.67
CA PRO A 172 -16.54 -6.59 -20.07
C PRO A 172 -17.75 -7.42 -19.61
N THR A 173 -18.14 -8.45 -20.36
CA THR A 173 -19.33 -9.28 -20.01
C THR A 173 -19.06 -10.15 -18.78
N ARG A 174 -17.87 -10.74 -18.68
CA ARG A 174 -17.44 -11.46 -17.48
C ARG A 174 -17.25 -10.53 -16.29
N PHE A 175 -16.77 -9.32 -16.54
CA PHE A 175 -16.65 -8.32 -15.48
C PHE A 175 -18.02 -7.94 -14.92
N VAL A 176 -19.03 -7.70 -15.76
CA VAL A 176 -20.41 -7.39 -15.32
C VAL A 176 -21.02 -8.55 -14.53
N SER A 177 -20.75 -9.81 -14.89
CA SER A 177 -21.24 -10.98 -14.14
C SER A 177 -20.50 -11.21 -12.81
N GLY A 178 -19.45 -10.46 -12.52
CA GLY A 178 -18.60 -10.63 -11.34
C GLY A 178 -17.60 -11.80 -11.46
N GLU A 179 -17.49 -12.41 -12.63
CA GLU A 179 -16.54 -13.48 -12.89
C GLU A 179 -15.15 -12.92 -13.20
N ARG A 180 -14.18 -13.26 -12.37
CA ARG A 180 -12.79 -12.84 -12.53
C ARG A 180 -11.86 -13.98 -12.15
N ASP A 181 -10.85 -14.22 -12.96
CA ASP A 181 -9.82 -15.23 -12.71
C ASP A 181 -8.54 -14.61 -12.12
N THR A 182 -8.35 -13.31 -12.29
CA THR A 182 -7.11 -12.60 -11.96
C THR A 182 -7.38 -11.29 -11.24
N GLN A 183 -6.36 -10.80 -10.58
CA GLN A 183 -6.31 -9.46 -10.01
C GLN A 183 -6.45 -8.41 -11.12
N LEU A 184 -7.25 -7.36 -10.87
CA LEU A 184 -7.56 -6.30 -11.84
C LEU A 184 -6.92 -4.95 -11.53
N SER A 185 -6.22 -4.84 -10.41
CA SER A 185 -5.39 -3.69 -10.06
C SER A 185 -4.34 -4.09 -9.03
N SER A 186 -3.31 -3.29 -8.84
CA SER A 186 -2.31 -3.47 -7.78
C SER A 186 -2.91 -3.44 -6.37
N ASP A 187 -4.10 -2.84 -6.22
CA ASP A 187 -4.83 -2.70 -4.96
C ASP A 187 -6.06 -3.63 -4.85
N ASP A 188 -6.25 -4.53 -5.82
CA ASP A 188 -7.36 -5.48 -5.86
C ASP A 188 -6.98 -6.79 -5.16
N CYS A 189 -7.90 -7.35 -4.40
CA CYS A 189 -7.76 -8.65 -3.74
C CYS A 189 -8.42 -9.81 -4.54
N GLY A 190 -8.55 -9.67 -5.85
CA GLY A 190 -9.17 -10.68 -6.72
C GLY A 190 -10.70 -10.64 -6.65
N THR A 191 -11.34 -11.78 -6.34
CA THR A 191 -12.81 -11.93 -6.41
C THR A 191 -13.61 -11.22 -5.32
N THR A 192 -12.96 -10.68 -4.29
CA THR A 192 -13.64 -10.10 -3.11
C THR A 192 -14.01 -8.63 -3.25
N GLN A 193 -13.63 -7.96 -4.34
CA GLN A 193 -13.90 -6.54 -4.57
C GLN A 193 -14.35 -6.30 -6.01
N HIS A 194 -15.64 -6.35 -6.28
CA HIS A 194 -16.18 -6.06 -7.61
C HIS A 194 -16.79 -4.64 -7.68
N TYR A 195 -17.81 -4.39 -6.87
CA TYR A 195 -18.54 -3.11 -6.90
C TYR A 195 -17.73 -1.94 -6.35
N LEU A 196 -16.91 -2.15 -5.33
CA LEU A 196 -16.03 -1.11 -4.80
C LEU A 196 -14.90 -0.76 -5.79
N LEU A 197 -14.41 -1.74 -6.54
CA LEU A 197 -13.47 -1.50 -7.63
C LEU A 197 -14.14 -0.75 -8.79
N LEU A 198 -15.40 -1.08 -9.12
CA LEU A 198 -16.18 -0.37 -10.13
C LEU A 198 -16.48 1.08 -9.71
N ASP A 199 -16.78 1.32 -8.43
CA ASP A 199 -16.90 2.69 -7.88
C ASP A 199 -15.58 3.47 -8.03
N GLU A 200 -14.45 2.84 -7.72
CA GLU A 200 -13.13 3.44 -7.93
C GLU A 200 -12.88 3.73 -9.42
N PHE A 201 -13.15 2.78 -10.31
CA PHE A 201 -13.03 2.96 -11.75
C PHE A 201 -13.84 4.18 -12.24
N TYR A 202 -15.13 4.24 -11.98
CA TYR A 202 -15.98 5.31 -12.50
C TYR A 202 -15.63 6.71 -11.98
N ARG A 203 -14.98 6.81 -10.82
CA ARG A 203 -14.55 8.10 -10.29
C ARG A 203 -13.10 8.47 -10.60
N THR A 204 -12.22 7.50 -10.89
CA THR A 204 -10.78 7.75 -11.07
C THR A 204 -10.29 7.56 -12.49
N ALA A 205 -10.88 6.64 -13.26
CA ALA A 205 -10.36 6.26 -14.56
C ALA A 205 -10.25 7.44 -15.52
N ILE A 206 -9.12 7.52 -16.20
CA ILE A 206 -8.88 8.40 -17.34
C ILE A 206 -9.01 7.57 -18.60
N TRP A 207 -9.97 7.89 -19.45
CA TRP A 207 -10.12 7.27 -20.77
C TRP A 207 -8.94 7.69 -21.67
N LEU A 208 -8.19 6.71 -22.16
CA LEU A 208 -7.07 6.94 -23.08
C LEU A 208 -7.54 6.88 -24.53
N ALA A 209 -8.30 5.83 -24.88
CA ALA A 209 -8.82 5.65 -26.23
C ALA A 209 -9.84 4.50 -26.29
N GLY A 210 -10.59 4.41 -27.39
CA GLY A 210 -11.54 3.34 -27.67
C GLY A 210 -12.99 3.69 -27.37
N ARG A 211 -13.78 2.72 -26.92
CA ARG A 211 -15.19 2.90 -26.55
C ARG A 211 -15.29 3.63 -25.21
N THR A 212 -16.29 4.49 -25.07
CA THR A 212 -16.58 5.19 -23.81
C THR A 212 -17.53 4.38 -22.92
N PRO A 213 -17.48 4.51 -21.59
CA PRO A 213 -18.44 3.82 -20.73
C PRO A 213 -19.88 4.25 -21.00
N ILE A 214 -20.79 3.29 -21.25
CA ILE A 214 -22.21 3.58 -21.41
C ILE A 214 -22.81 4.16 -20.14
N TRP A 215 -22.24 3.82 -19.00
CA TRP A 215 -22.60 4.32 -17.67
C TRP A 215 -22.60 5.85 -17.58
N TRP A 216 -21.78 6.56 -18.37
CA TRP A 216 -21.76 8.03 -18.43
C TRP A 216 -23.09 8.64 -18.89
N LEU A 217 -23.88 7.85 -19.64
CA LEU A 217 -25.11 8.31 -20.26
C LEU A 217 -26.36 7.95 -19.45
N VAL A 218 -26.21 7.11 -18.41
CA VAL A 218 -27.32 6.66 -17.53
C VAL A 218 -27.44 7.61 -16.35
N PRO A 219 -28.58 8.26 -16.10
CA PRO A 219 -28.77 9.12 -14.95
C PRO A 219 -28.68 8.37 -13.63
N VAL A 220 -28.30 9.05 -12.55
CA VAL A 220 -28.18 8.44 -11.21
C VAL A 220 -29.52 7.90 -10.71
N TYR A 221 -30.63 8.54 -11.02
CA TYR A 221 -31.97 8.08 -10.64
C TYR A 221 -32.46 6.85 -11.42
N GLU A 222 -31.81 6.52 -12.56
CA GLU A 222 -32.07 5.31 -13.33
C GLU A 222 -31.08 4.16 -13.00
N GLU A 223 -30.21 4.33 -12.02
CA GLU A 223 -29.20 3.32 -11.68
C GLU A 223 -29.84 1.98 -11.30
N THR A 224 -31.00 1.98 -10.64
CA THR A 224 -31.77 0.75 -10.32
C THR A 224 -32.41 0.08 -11.53
N ARG A 225 -32.63 0.84 -12.61
CA ARG A 225 -33.18 0.39 -13.90
C ARG A 225 -32.13 0.40 -15.00
N TYR A 226 -30.84 0.30 -14.60
CA TYR A 226 -29.69 0.45 -15.49
C TYR A 226 -29.79 -0.42 -16.76
N ALA A 227 -30.09 -1.70 -16.60
CA ALA A 227 -30.20 -2.63 -17.71
C ALA A 227 -31.32 -2.27 -18.71
N GLU A 228 -32.47 -1.83 -18.21
CA GLU A 228 -33.59 -1.37 -19.05
C GLU A 228 -33.20 -0.10 -19.81
N PHE A 229 -32.56 0.85 -19.11
CA PHE A 229 -32.15 2.12 -19.69
C PHE A 229 -31.09 1.91 -20.79
N THR A 230 -30.03 1.15 -20.53
CA THR A 230 -28.98 0.86 -21.51
C THR A 230 -29.51 0.06 -22.70
N HIS A 231 -30.39 -0.91 -22.47
CA HIS A 231 -31.07 -1.62 -23.56
C HIS A 231 -31.91 -0.66 -24.41
N ALA A 232 -32.65 0.27 -23.83
CA ALA A 232 -33.43 1.25 -24.57
C ALA A 232 -32.55 2.21 -25.38
N LEU A 233 -31.40 2.63 -24.83
CA LEU A 233 -30.45 3.47 -25.59
C LEU A 233 -29.96 2.80 -26.87
N ILE A 234 -29.67 1.50 -26.82
CA ILE A 234 -29.14 0.73 -27.94
C ILE A 234 -30.27 0.32 -28.90
N SER A 235 -31.36 -0.28 -28.40
CA SER A 235 -32.47 -0.80 -29.24
C SER A 235 -33.20 0.30 -30.00
N LYS A 236 -33.41 1.46 -29.36
CA LYS A 236 -33.99 2.65 -30.00
C LYS A 236 -32.96 3.43 -30.85
N ARG A 237 -31.73 2.94 -30.98
CA ARG A 237 -30.62 3.51 -31.78
C ARG A 237 -30.25 4.95 -31.39
N PHE A 238 -30.40 5.32 -30.11
CA PHE A 238 -29.86 6.58 -29.60
C PHE A 238 -28.33 6.60 -29.61
N ILE A 239 -27.73 5.45 -29.31
CA ILE A 239 -26.29 5.16 -29.38
C ILE A 239 -26.05 3.86 -30.14
N ARG A 240 -24.84 3.68 -30.67
CA ARG A 240 -24.43 2.42 -31.28
C ARG A 240 -23.73 1.56 -30.24
N ALA A 241 -23.95 0.25 -30.27
CA ALA A 241 -23.32 -0.70 -29.36
C ALA A 241 -21.77 -0.72 -29.47
N ASP A 242 -21.23 -0.43 -30.70
CA ASP A 242 -19.79 -0.38 -30.93
C ASP A 242 -19.12 0.93 -30.49
N GLU A 243 -19.88 1.94 -30.04
CA GLU A 243 -19.36 3.21 -29.51
C GLU A 243 -19.14 3.19 -28.00
N THR A 244 -19.78 2.26 -27.30
CA THR A 244 -19.78 2.24 -25.85
C THR A 244 -19.32 0.91 -25.27
N LEU A 245 -18.89 0.95 -24.02
CA LEU A 245 -18.45 -0.17 -23.22
C LEU A 245 -19.33 -0.25 -21.96
N ASP A 246 -19.86 -1.41 -21.66
CA ASP A 246 -20.61 -1.67 -20.43
C ASP A 246 -19.75 -2.45 -19.42
N LEU A 247 -19.55 -1.88 -18.24
CA LEU A 247 -18.86 -2.49 -17.10
C LEU A 247 -19.79 -2.68 -15.90
N GLY A 248 -21.10 -2.44 -16.08
CA GLY A 248 -22.10 -2.60 -15.03
C GLY A 248 -22.42 -1.30 -14.27
N HIS A 249 -23.13 -1.46 -13.17
CA HIS A 249 -23.74 -0.39 -12.38
C HIS A 249 -23.54 -0.59 -10.87
N LEU A 250 -23.94 0.42 -10.08
CA LEU A 250 -23.73 0.50 -8.62
C LEU A 250 -25.04 0.65 -7.83
N ALA A 251 -26.14 0.11 -8.36
CA ALA A 251 -27.44 0.19 -7.71
C ALA A 251 -27.49 -0.52 -6.34
N HIS A 252 -26.73 -1.59 -6.18
CA HIS A 252 -26.68 -2.38 -4.96
C HIS A 252 -25.29 -2.97 -4.75
N ILE A 253 -24.74 -2.82 -3.55
CA ILE A 253 -23.45 -3.38 -3.16
C ILE A 253 -23.67 -4.47 -2.12
N PRO A 254 -23.27 -5.73 -2.39
CA PRO A 254 -23.38 -6.80 -1.42
C PRO A 254 -22.51 -6.52 -0.17
N PRO A 255 -23.00 -6.82 1.05
CA PRO A 255 -22.28 -6.52 2.29
C PRO A 255 -20.93 -7.25 2.41
N GLY A 256 -20.75 -8.40 1.75
CA GLY A 256 -19.48 -9.14 1.69
C GLY A 256 -18.34 -8.33 1.07
N GLU A 257 -18.64 -7.40 0.16
CA GLU A 257 -17.66 -6.51 -0.46
C GLU A 257 -16.93 -5.62 0.54
N PHE A 258 -17.67 -5.04 1.50
CA PHE A 258 -17.07 -4.16 2.51
C PHE A 258 -16.10 -4.92 3.41
N ILE A 259 -16.42 -6.17 3.71
CA ILE A 259 -15.58 -7.02 4.56
C ILE A 259 -14.32 -7.42 3.80
N GLY A 260 -14.45 -7.90 2.57
CA GLY A 260 -13.32 -8.25 1.71
C GLY A 260 -12.39 -7.08 1.47
N ALA A 261 -12.95 -5.93 1.08
CA ALA A 261 -12.21 -4.69 0.89
C ALA A 261 -11.49 -4.23 2.15
N GLY A 262 -12.20 -4.25 3.28
CA GLY A 262 -11.64 -3.82 4.56
C GLY A 262 -10.49 -4.71 5.02
N LEU A 263 -10.62 -6.02 4.92
CA LEU A 263 -9.55 -6.97 5.25
C LEU A 263 -8.33 -6.76 4.34
N TRP A 264 -8.55 -6.54 3.05
CA TRP A 264 -7.47 -6.24 2.13
C TRP A 264 -6.75 -4.92 2.44
N GLN A 265 -7.47 -3.87 2.79
CA GLN A 265 -6.87 -2.61 3.19
C GLN A 265 -6.11 -2.72 4.52
N LEU A 266 -6.58 -3.54 5.46
CA LEU A 266 -5.82 -3.87 6.67
C LEU A 266 -4.51 -4.58 6.32
N PHE A 267 -4.55 -5.55 5.40
CA PHE A 267 -3.37 -6.25 4.91
C PHE A 267 -2.34 -5.28 4.27
N LYS A 268 -2.80 -4.40 3.37
CA LYS A 268 -1.96 -3.36 2.75
C LYS A 268 -1.47 -2.32 3.75
N GLY A 269 -2.24 -2.06 4.82
CA GLY A 269 -1.90 -1.13 5.89
C GLY A 269 -0.66 -1.51 6.69
N ILE A 270 -0.23 -2.77 6.62
CA ILE A 270 1.03 -3.23 7.23
C ILE A 270 2.24 -2.56 6.55
N GLU A 271 2.19 -2.32 5.24
CA GLU A 271 3.29 -1.76 4.45
C GLU A 271 3.06 -0.30 4.04
N SER A 272 1.80 0.06 3.74
CA SER A 272 1.40 1.37 3.25
C SER A 272 0.27 1.98 4.08
N PRO A 273 0.51 2.32 5.36
CA PRO A 273 -0.56 2.65 6.29
C PRO A 273 -1.37 3.90 5.91
N TYR A 274 -0.75 4.94 5.38
CA TYR A 274 -1.43 6.19 5.04
C TYR A 274 -2.44 6.03 3.89
N LYS A 275 -2.08 5.29 2.83
CA LYS A 275 -3.00 4.99 1.73
C LYS A 275 -4.15 4.10 2.21
N SER A 276 -3.82 3.11 3.03
CA SER A 276 -4.80 2.15 3.56
C SER A 276 -5.78 2.78 4.52
N VAL A 277 -5.37 3.71 5.37
CA VAL A 277 -6.28 4.44 6.28
C VAL A 277 -7.38 5.17 5.49
N LEU A 278 -7.05 5.86 4.39
CA LEU A 278 -8.03 6.56 3.57
C LEU A 278 -9.04 5.60 2.93
N LYS A 279 -8.55 4.50 2.34
CA LYS A 279 -9.41 3.49 1.70
C LYS A 279 -10.25 2.73 2.72
N LEU A 280 -9.67 2.39 3.87
CA LEU A 280 -10.35 1.67 4.95
C LEU A 280 -11.48 2.49 5.57
N LEU A 281 -11.24 3.78 5.81
CA LEU A 281 -12.27 4.70 6.30
C LEU A 281 -13.38 4.91 5.28
N LEU A 282 -13.07 5.00 3.99
CA LEU A 282 -14.11 5.04 2.95
C LEU A 282 -14.96 3.77 2.97
N THR A 283 -14.35 2.60 3.14
CA THR A 283 -15.06 1.31 3.29
C THR A 283 -15.95 1.32 4.54
N GLU A 284 -15.47 1.87 5.65
CA GLU A 284 -16.26 2.05 6.89
C GLU A 284 -17.47 2.97 6.66
N VAL A 285 -17.27 4.10 5.94
CA VAL A 285 -18.37 5.00 5.56
C VAL A 285 -19.45 4.25 4.77
N TYR A 286 -19.04 3.54 3.72
CA TYR A 286 -19.97 2.79 2.88
C TYR A 286 -20.70 1.68 3.64
N ALA A 287 -19.98 0.92 4.46
CA ALA A 287 -20.59 -0.11 5.31
C ALA A 287 -21.59 0.49 6.31
N SER A 288 -21.32 1.69 6.85
CA SER A 288 -22.24 2.38 7.76
C SER A 288 -23.54 2.86 7.09
N GLU A 289 -23.54 3.00 5.77
CA GLU A 289 -24.72 3.41 4.97
C GLU A 289 -25.51 2.22 4.42
N HIS A 290 -24.99 1.00 4.52
CA HIS A 290 -25.68 -0.19 4.02
C HIS A 290 -27.10 -0.31 4.63
N PRO A 291 -28.16 -0.65 3.86
CA PRO A 291 -28.12 -1.09 2.45
C PRO A 291 -28.14 0.05 1.41
N ASN A 292 -28.32 1.31 1.81
CA ASN A 292 -28.47 2.46 0.90
C ASN A 292 -27.15 3.22 0.74
N VAL A 293 -26.16 2.60 0.11
CA VAL A 293 -24.81 3.15 -0.02
C VAL A 293 -24.77 4.29 -1.04
N HIS A 294 -24.19 5.41 -0.65
CA HIS A 294 -24.01 6.57 -1.53
C HIS A 294 -22.60 6.58 -2.13
N CYS A 295 -22.39 5.76 -3.16
CA CYS A 295 -21.11 5.66 -3.86
C CYS A 295 -20.60 7.01 -4.36
N LEU A 296 -19.30 7.23 -4.25
CA LEU A 296 -18.66 8.47 -4.67
C LEU A 296 -18.71 8.68 -6.18
N SER A 297 -18.66 7.62 -6.98
CA SER A 297 -18.86 7.70 -8.43
C SER A 297 -20.26 8.21 -8.81
N LEU A 298 -21.29 7.84 -8.06
CA LEU A 298 -22.65 8.37 -8.27
C LEU A 298 -22.74 9.86 -7.90
N ARG A 299 -22.03 10.29 -6.85
CA ARG A 299 -21.91 11.73 -6.52
C ARG A 299 -21.17 12.48 -7.63
N PHE A 300 -20.06 11.91 -8.13
CA PHE A 300 -19.32 12.43 -9.27
C PHE A 300 -20.20 12.55 -10.52
N LYS A 301 -20.92 11.48 -10.89
CA LYS A 301 -21.86 11.47 -12.02
C LYS A 301 -22.91 12.56 -11.88
N ARG A 302 -23.54 12.70 -10.70
CA ARG A 302 -24.53 13.73 -10.43
C ARG A 302 -23.99 15.15 -10.64
N ALA A 303 -22.75 15.40 -10.20
CA ALA A 303 -22.09 16.69 -10.40
C ALA A 303 -21.89 16.99 -11.89
N VAL A 304 -21.48 16.00 -12.69
CA VAL A 304 -21.32 16.17 -14.15
C VAL A 304 -22.65 16.46 -14.83
N PHE A 305 -23.73 15.75 -14.44
CA PHE A 305 -25.09 16.00 -14.97
C PHE A 305 -25.57 17.42 -14.60
N ALA A 306 -25.21 17.91 -13.41
CA ALA A 306 -25.50 19.27 -12.96
C ALA A 306 -24.54 20.32 -13.53
N ASN A 307 -23.62 19.97 -14.43
CA ASN A 307 -22.59 20.85 -14.98
C ASN A 307 -21.66 21.48 -13.93
N GLN A 308 -21.41 20.77 -12.83
CA GLN A 308 -20.40 21.13 -11.84
C GLN A 308 -19.09 20.47 -12.26
N MET A 309 -18.21 21.25 -12.91
CA MET A 309 -17.07 20.73 -13.65
C MET A 309 -15.73 21.15 -13.06
N ASP A 310 -15.72 21.62 -11.80
CA ASP A 310 -14.50 22.02 -11.12
C ASP A 310 -13.60 20.79 -10.88
N LEU A 311 -12.41 20.80 -11.45
CA LEU A 311 -11.46 19.69 -11.37
C LEU A 311 -10.89 19.50 -9.96
N ASP A 312 -10.83 20.56 -9.14
CA ASP A 312 -10.34 20.47 -7.77
C ASP A 312 -11.39 19.79 -6.88
N GLU A 313 -12.65 20.23 -6.98
CA GLU A 313 -13.76 19.67 -6.20
C GLU A 313 -14.12 18.22 -6.64
N LEU A 314 -13.87 17.90 -7.91
CA LEU A 314 -14.08 16.54 -8.46
C LEU A 314 -12.82 15.68 -8.47
N ASP A 315 -11.73 16.14 -7.84
CA ASP A 315 -10.54 15.32 -7.67
C ASP A 315 -10.87 14.06 -6.84
N PRO A 316 -10.50 12.87 -7.30
CA PRO A 316 -10.85 11.61 -6.61
C PRO A 316 -10.44 11.56 -5.14
N TYR A 317 -9.27 12.12 -4.77
CA TYR A 317 -8.82 12.14 -3.38
C TYR A 317 -9.54 13.21 -2.54
N ILE A 318 -9.89 14.34 -3.15
CA ILE A 318 -10.70 15.38 -2.48
C ILE A 318 -12.09 14.83 -2.18
N VAL A 319 -12.74 14.17 -3.14
CA VAL A 319 -14.07 13.60 -2.95
C VAL A 319 -14.06 12.52 -1.84
N VAL A 320 -13.03 11.68 -1.79
CA VAL A 320 -12.83 10.70 -0.70
C VAL A 320 -12.64 11.43 0.63
N TYR A 321 -11.72 12.40 0.69
CA TYR A 321 -11.44 13.16 1.91
C TYR A 321 -12.70 13.87 2.45
N ARG A 322 -13.43 14.61 1.59
CA ARG A 322 -14.65 15.32 1.99
C ARG A 322 -15.72 14.37 2.53
N ARG A 323 -15.85 13.18 1.95
CA ARG A 323 -16.81 12.17 2.44
C ARG A 323 -16.43 11.63 3.82
N ILE A 324 -15.15 11.34 4.03
CA ILE A 324 -14.64 10.90 5.33
C ILE A 324 -14.77 12.03 6.37
N GLU A 325 -14.46 13.28 5.98
CA GLU A 325 -14.62 14.46 6.84
C GLU A 325 -16.07 14.65 7.30
N GLU A 326 -17.05 14.58 6.38
CA GLU A 326 -18.47 14.60 6.70
C GLU A 326 -18.85 13.53 7.74
N TYR A 327 -18.39 12.29 7.52
CA TYR A 327 -18.68 11.16 8.37
C TYR A 327 -18.10 11.32 9.78
N LEU A 328 -16.81 11.66 9.89
CA LEU A 328 -16.12 11.80 11.17
C LEU A 328 -16.59 13.04 11.97
N ARG A 329 -16.93 14.13 11.29
CA ARG A 329 -17.53 15.31 11.94
C ARG A 329 -18.90 14.99 12.52
N ALA A 330 -19.75 14.27 11.79
CA ALA A 330 -21.07 13.86 12.27
C ALA A 330 -20.98 12.94 13.51
N ARG A 331 -19.89 12.20 13.68
CA ARG A 331 -19.61 11.32 14.82
C ARG A 331 -18.82 11.98 15.95
N ASN A 332 -18.40 13.25 15.76
CA ASN A 332 -17.54 13.98 16.70
C ASN A 332 -16.23 13.24 17.02
N GLU A 333 -15.52 12.77 15.98
CA GLU A 333 -14.27 12.02 16.04
C GLU A 333 -13.08 12.87 15.49
N PRO A 334 -12.64 13.93 16.19
CA PRO A 334 -11.65 14.89 15.68
C PRO A 334 -10.25 14.29 15.54
N ASP A 335 -9.85 13.37 16.42
CA ASP A 335 -8.52 12.76 16.38
C ASP A 335 -8.35 11.86 15.14
N ARG A 336 -9.40 11.13 14.77
CA ARG A 336 -9.43 10.32 13.55
C ARG A 336 -9.40 11.22 12.30
N LEU A 337 -10.14 12.33 12.34
CA LEU A 337 -10.14 13.31 11.24
C LEU A 337 -8.75 13.93 11.06
N GLU A 338 -8.06 14.24 12.16
CA GLU A 338 -6.69 14.77 12.10
C GLU A 338 -5.71 13.74 11.50
N LEU A 339 -5.86 12.45 11.82
CA LEU A 339 -5.08 11.38 11.19
C LEU A 339 -5.35 11.29 9.67
N VAL A 340 -6.61 11.43 9.24
CA VAL A 340 -7.00 11.44 7.82
C VAL A 340 -6.34 12.61 7.07
N ARG A 341 -6.33 13.81 7.66
CA ARG A 341 -5.68 15.00 7.10
C ARG A 341 -4.18 14.77 6.92
N ARG A 342 -3.51 14.23 7.96
CA ARG A 342 -2.10 13.88 7.86
C ARG A 342 -1.84 12.80 6.82
N ALA A 343 -2.69 11.77 6.75
CA ALA A 343 -2.58 10.71 5.76
C ALA A 343 -2.69 11.25 4.32
N LEU A 344 -3.64 12.14 4.07
CA LEU A 344 -3.78 12.81 2.78
C LEU A 344 -2.56 13.69 2.47
N TYR A 345 -2.14 14.53 3.41
CA TYR A 345 -0.99 15.42 3.26
C TYR A 345 0.30 14.66 2.91
N LEU A 346 0.58 13.61 3.68
CA LEU A 346 1.77 12.77 3.48
C LEU A 346 1.70 11.93 2.20
N LYS A 347 0.48 11.57 1.73
CA LYS A 347 0.28 10.89 0.45
C LYS A 347 0.55 11.81 -0.73
N VAL A 348 0.12 13.07 -0.65
CA VAL A 348 0.37 14.09 -1.68
C VAL A 348 1.85 14.46 -1.76
N ASN A 349 2.54 14.44 -0.63
CA ASN A 349 3.99 14.65 -0.50
C ASN A 349 4.52 15.94 -1.15
N ARG A 350 3.76 17.06 -1.03
CA ARG A 350 4.19 18.39 -1.49
C ARG A 350 4.53 19.26 -0.28
N LYS A 351 5.84 19.51 -0.06
CA LYS A 351 6.34 20.24 1.12
C LYS A 351 5.88 21.70 1.10
N LEU A 352 4.90 22.06 1.95
CA LEU A 352 4.36 23.41 2.02
C LEU A 352 5.20 24.38 2.84
N SER A 353 5.93 23.89 3.85
CA SER A 353 6.80 24.73 4.68
C SER A 353 8.02 25.27 3.95
N ALA A 354 8.45 24.61 2.87
CA ALA A 354 9.54 25.08 2.04
C ALA A 354 9.06 26.23 1.14
N GLY A 355 9.74 27.34 1.20
CA GLY A 355 9.43 28.54 0.41
C GLY A 355 9.66 28.40 -1.11
N GLN A 356 9.33 27.27 -1.69
CA GLN A 356 9.43 27.03 -3.13
C GLN A 356 8.36 27.84 -3.87
N ARG A 357 8.78 28.54 -4.93
CA ARG A 357 7.92 29.29 -5.84
C ARG A 357 7.17 28.39 -6.85
N SER A 358 7.01 27.09 -6.56
CA SER A 358 6.26 26.18 -7.45
C SER A 358 4.79 26.55 -7.41
N THR A 359 4.22 26.86 -8.56
CA THR A 359 2.79 27.18 -8.77
C THR A 359 1.98 25.98 -9.25
N SER A 360 2.44 24.73 -8.95
CA SER A 360 1.68 23.56 -9.36
C SER A 360 0.30 23.55 -8.73
N TRP A 361 -0.71 23.13 -9.50
CA TRP A 361 -2.10 23.06 -9.04
C TRP A 361 -2.25 22.21 -7.77
N GLN A 362 -1.45 21.12 -7.65
CA GLN A 362 -1.46 20.25 -6.47
C GLN A 362 -1.04 21.03 -5.21
N ARG A 363 0.01 21.84 -5.30
CA ARG A 363 0.47 22.65 -4.18
C ARG A 363 -0.58 23.69 -3.76
N LEU A 364 -1.16 24.41 -4.72
CA LEU A 364 -2.20 25.40 -4.45
C LEU A 364 -3.44 24.77 -3.80
N LEU A 365 -3.85 23.61 -4.27
CA LEU A 365 -4.98 22.88 -3.69
C LEU A 365 -4.65 22.41 -2.27
N LEU A 366 -3.45 21.88 -2.04
CA LEU A 366 -3.01 21.43 -0.72
C LEU A 366 -2.84 22.59 0.28
N GLU A 367 -2.38 23.76 -0.18
CA GLU A 367 -2.29 24.99 0.62
C GLU A 367 -3.69 25.45 1.07
N ARG A 368 -4.68 25.43 0.16
CA ARG A 368 -6.08 25.71 0.47
C ARG A 368 -6.62 24.78 1.55
N LEU A 369 -6.37 23.46 1.42
CA LEU A 369 -6.78 22.47 2.41
C LEU A 369 -6.11 22.68 3.76
N ALA A 370 -4.79 22.90 3.79
CA ALA A 370 -4.05 23.13 5.02
C ALA A 370 -4.57 24.38 5.78
N HIS A 371 -4.92 25.44 5.03
CA HIS A 371 -5.57 26.63 5.60
C HIS A 371 -6.96 26.32 6.18
N GLU A 372 -7.79 25.55 5.46
CA GLU A 372 -9.10 25.09 5.94
C GLU A 372 -8.99 24.24 7.20
N TRP A 373 -7.93 23.44 7.34
CA TRP A 373 -7.66 22.61 8.52
C TRP A 373 -7.15 23.42 9.72
N GLY A 374 -6.76 24.68 9.50
CA GLY A 374 -6.18 25.54 10.52
C GLY A 374 -4.75 25.16 10.90
N TRP A 375 -4.02 24.47 10.00
CA TRP A 375 -2.64 24.07 10.27
C TRP A 375 -1.68 25.25 10.23
N ASP A 376 -0.84 25.35 11.26
CA ASP A 376 0.18 26.38 11.35
C ASP A 376 1.50 25.96 10.67
N GLN A 377 2.43 26.91 10.55
CA GLN A 377 3.73 26.69 9.93
C GLN A 377 4.57 25.65 10.69
N ARG A 378 4.39 25.49 12.00
CA ARG A 378 5.12 24.50 12.80
C ARG A 378 4.64 23.08 12.49
N GLN A 379 3.34 22.91 12.36
CA GLN A 379 2.74 21.62 12.00
C GLN A 379 3.14 21.21 10.58
N LEU A 380 3.13 22.13 9.63
CA LEU A 380 3.60 21.89 8.27
C LEU A 380 5.08 21.52 8.24
N ALA A 381 5.94 22.26 8.95
CA ALA A 381 7.35 21.96 9.03
C ALA A 381 7.64 20.58 9.66
N LEU A 382 6.87 20.19 10.69
CA LEU A 382 6.98 18.86 11.29
C LEU A 382 6.67 17.76 10.28
N LEU A 383 5.58 17.89 9.51
CA LEU A 383 5.18 16.89 8.52
C LEU A 383 6.16 16.84 7.33
N ASP A 384 6.64 18.00 6.89
CA ASP A 384 7.60 18.12 5.79
C ASP A 384 8.99 17.58 6.16
N SER A 385 9.33 17.56 7.47
CA SER A 385 10.54 16.92 7.99
C SER A 385 10.43 15.40 8.15
N ARG A 386 9.41 14.74 7.58
CA ARG A 386 9.20 13.29 7.66
C ARG A 386 10.45 12.46 7.32
N SER A 387 11.25 12.93 6.38
CA SER A 387 12.52 12.29 6.02
C SER A 387 13.56 12.29 7.17
N GLN A 388 13.37 13.13 8.17
CA GLN A 388 14.24 13.27 9.35
C GLN A 388 13.58 12.72 10.62
N TRP A 389 12.38 12.12 10.50
CA TRP A 389 11.71 11.54 11.66
C TRP A 389 12.50 10.38 12.21
N LYS A 390 12.73 10.42 13.52
CA LYS A 390 13.43 9.38 14.27
C LYS A 390 12.46 8.59 15.15
N VAL A 391 12.97 7.62 15.86
CA VAL A 391 12.21 6.60 16.60
C VAL A 391 11.01 7.15 17.38
N ARG A 392 11.17 8.26 18.11
CA ARG A 392 10.08 8.80 18.96
C ARG A 392 8.86 9.25 18.14
N GLN A 393 9.12 9.96 17.04
CA GLN A 393 8.06 10.45 16.16
C GLN A 393 7.40 9.31 15.40
N VAL A 394 8.20 8.39 14.87
CA VAL A 394 7.70 7.20 14.16
C VAL A 394 6.87 6.31 15.08
N ALA A 395 7.32 6.07 16.33
CA ALA A 395 6.56 5.28 17.29
C ALA A 395 5.25 5.96 17.71
N SER A 396 5.21 7.29 17.76
CA SER A 396 3.98 8.04 18.04
C SER A 396 2.99 7.94 16.88
N GLU A 397 3.46 8.15 15.65
CA GLU A 397 2.64 8.07 14.45
C GLU A 397 2.12 6.65 14.22
N ARG A 398 2.98 5.64 14.38
CA ARG A 398 2.58 4.23 14.32
C ARG A 398 1.46 3.90 15.30
N ARG A 399 1.52 4.40 16.54
CA ARG A 399 0.44 4.18 17.53
C ARG A 399 -0.90 4.72 17.02
N ALA A 400 -0.91 5.90 16.44
CA ALA A 400 -2.13 6.48 15.86
C ALA A 400 -2.66 5.64 14.70
N LEU A 401 -1.78 5.23 13.78
CA LEU A 401 -2.14 4.37 12.64
C LEU A 401 -2.66 3.00 13.09
N VAL A 402 -1.99 2.33 14.00
CA VAL A 402 -2.42 1.01 14.51
C VAL A 402 -3.73 1.12 15.29
N SER A 403 -3.93 2.20 16.04
CA SER A 403 -5.20 2.45 16.73
C SER A 403 -6.36 2.57 15.74
N GLU A 404 -6.15 3.29 14.63
CA GLU A 404 -7.13 3.43 13.57
C GLU A 404 -7.42 2.11 12.86
N LEU A 405 -6.37 1.36 12.47
CA LEU A 405 -6.54 0.05 11.85
C LEU A 405 -7.32 -0.93 12.74
N ASN A 406 -7.03 -0.92 14.05
CA ASN A 406 -7.76 -1.73 15.02
C ASN A 406 -9.22 -1.30 15.20
N TYR A 407 -9.49 0.01 15.15
CA TYR A 407 -10.86 0.53 15.22
C TYR A 407 -11.66 0.06 14.01
N SER A 408 -11.14 0.27 12.81
CA SER A 408 -11.81 -0.15 11.57
C SER A 408 -11.99 -1.67 11.50
N TYR A 409 -11.00 -2.45 11.96
CA TYR A 409 -11.14 -3.91 12.06
C TYR A 409 -12.31 -4.34 12.96
N ARG A 410 -12.43 -3.71 14.14
CA ARG A 410 -13.54 -3.98 15.06
C ARG A 410 -14.89 -3.61 14.44
N PHE A 411 -14.96 -2.45 13.78
CA PHE A 411 -16.15 -2.00 13.09
C PHE A 411 -16.58 -3.01 12.01
N LEU A 412 -15.66 -3.41 11.14
CA LEU A 412 -15.93 -4.39 10.07
C LEU A 412 -16.33 -5.76 10.63
N THR A 413 -15.70 -6.20 11.72
CA THR A 413 -16.05 -7.46 12.38
C THR A 413 -17.47 -7.40 12.95
N GLN A 414 -17.85 -6.27 13.54
CA GLN A 414 -19.21 -6.06 14.04
C GLN A 414 -20.23 -6.03 12.88
N PHE A 415 -19.92 -5.32 11.81
CA PHE A 415 -20.72 -5.28 10.60
C PHE A 415 -20.94 -6.69 10.01
N ALA A 416 -19.85 -7.48 9.87
CA ALA A 416 -19.91 -8.84 9.36
C ALA A 416 -20.83 -9.76 10.19
N ARG A 417 -20.84 -9.59 11.51
CA ARG A 417 -21.75 -10.33 12.40
C ARG A 417 -23.21 -9.93 12.21
N THR A 418 -23.47 -8.63 12.06
CA THR A 418 -24.82 -8.10 11.85
C THR A 418 -25.41 -8.59 10.53
N GLU A 419 -24.64 -8.58 9.47
CA GLU A 419 -25.06 -8.96 8.12
C GLU A 419 -24.99 -10.47 7.84
N GLN A 420 -24.52 -11.29 8.78
CA GLN A 420 -24.37 -12.76 8.66
C GLN A 420 -23.55 -13.21 7.43
N THR A 421 -22.60 -12.39 6.98
CA THR A 421 -21.92 -12.53 5.68
C THR A 421 -20.56 -13.23 5.76
N VAL A 422 -20.12 -13.67 6.93
CA VAL A 422 -18.80 -14.32 7.13
C VAL A 422 -18.61 -15.56 6.22
N SER A 423 -19.69 -16.18 5.76
CA SER A 423 -19.65 -17.36 4.88
C SER A 423 -19.35 -17.06 3.41
N LEU A 424 -19.40 -15.80 2.98
CA LEU A 424 -19.24 -15.40 1.57
C LEU A 424 -17.77 -15.14 1.17
N ILE A 425 -16.87 -15.04 2.15
CA ILE A 425 -15.45 -14.77 1.88
C ILE A 425 -14.73 -16.11 1.71
N ASN A 426 -13.80 -16.15 0.73
CA ASN A 426 -12.97 -17.32 0.53
C ASN A 426 -12.16 -17.62 1.80
N LYS A 427 -12.30 -18.84 2.34
CA LYS A 427 -11.60 -19.27 3.56
C LYS A 427 -10.07 -19.18 3.43
N ARG A 428 -9.55 -19.39 2.22
CA ARG A 428 -8.12 -19.28 1.94
C ARG A 428 -7.63 -17.85 2.18
N ASP A 429 -8.32 -16.86 1.60
CA ASP A 429 -7.94 -15.44 1.69
C ASP A 429 -8.06 -14.94 3.14
N LEU A 430 -9.12 -15.35 3.85
CA LEU A 430 -9.27 -15.05 5.29
C LEU A 430 -8.10 -15.60 6.12
N ASN A 431 -7.65 -16.82 5.83
CA ASN A 431 -6.54 -17.43 6.56
C ASN A 431 -5.22 -16.69 6.30
N VAL A 432 -4.93 -16.36 5.03
CA VAL A 432 -3.73 -15.60 4.64
C VAL A 432 -3.73 -14.22 5.31
N LEU A 433 -4.83 -13.47 5.16
CA LEU A 433 -4.99 -12.15 5.76
C LEU A 433 -4.93 -12.20 7.29
N GLY A 434 -5.64 -13.14 7.91
CA GLY A 434 -5.64 -13.29 9.37
C GLY A 434 -4.25 -13.61 9.92
N ARG A 435 -3.50 -14.50 9.28
CA ARG A 435 -2.13 -14.86 9.72
C ARG A 435 -1.14 -13.72 9.53
N ARG A 436 -1.24 -12.96 8.44
CA ARG A 436 -0.39 -11.79 8.22
C ARG A 436 -0.68 -10.68 9.25
N LEU A 437 -1.95 -10.41 9.54
CA LEU A 437 -2.34 -9.46 10.59
C LEU A 437 -1.86 -9.92 11.97
N TYR A 438 -1.99 -11.23 12.25
CA TYR A 438 -1.47 -11.83 13.47
C TYR A 438 0.05 -11.68 13.58
N ALA A 439 0.79 -12.00 12.52
CA ALA A 439 2.24 -11.83 12.47
C ALA A 439 2.67 -10.35 12.61
N ALA A 440 1.89 -9.40 12.11
CA ALA A 440 2.24 -7.97 12.19
C ALA A 440 1.87 -7.31 13.53
N PHE A 441 0.71 -7.64 14.10
CA PHE A 441 0.12 -6.86 15.21
C PHE A 441 -0.04 -7.63 16.52
N GLU A 442 -0.06 -8.98 16.50
CA GLU A 442 -0.24 -9.73 17.74
C GLU A 442 0.99 -9.63 18.63
N ARG A 443 0.74 -9.36 19.92
CA ARG A 443 1.79 -9.29 20.93
C ARG A 443 2.04 -10.66 21.52
N LYS A 444 3.26 -11.15 21.38
CA LYS A 444 3.74 -12.40 21.97
C LYS A 444 4.94 -12.10 22.87
N ALA A 445 5.17 -12.95 23.87
CA ALA A 445 6.38 -12.87 24.67
C ALA A 445 7.61 -13.00 23.76
N GLY A 446 8.59 -12.15 23.96
CA GLY A 446 9.84 -12.13 23.19
C GLY A 446 9.70 -11.63 21.74
N LYS A 447 8.51 -11.31 21.25
CA LYS A 447 8.35 -10.81 19.87
C LYS A 447 8.87 -9.39 19.74
N VAL A 448 9.78 -9.21 18.79
CA VAL A 448 10.37 -7.92 18.45
C VAL A 448 9.43 -7.13 17.55
N GLU A 449 9.01 -5.97 18.03
CA GLU A 449 8.08 -5.11 17.32
C GLU A 449 8.77 -4.37 16.16
N PHE A 450 8.16 -4.38 14.96
CA PHE A 450 8.55 -3.53 13.84
C PHE A 450 7.73 -2.24 13.86
N ILE A 451 8.39 -1.07 13.97
CA ILE A 451 7.71 0.22 14.18
C ILE A 451 7.64 1.11 12.94
N ASN A 452 8.40 0.81 11.90
CA ASN A 452 8.52 1.69 10.72
C ASN A 452 7.97 1.07 9.41
N PRO A 453 6.70 0.68 9.34
CA PRO A 453 6.12 0.25 8.08
C PRO A 453 5.86 1.46 7.16
N GLY A 454 6.85 1.90 6.40
CA GLY A 454 6.70 3.01 5.45
C GLY A 454 6.37 4.39 6.08
N ILE A 455 6.67 4.59 7.37
CA ILE A 455 6.42 5.86 8.06
C ILE A 455 7.54 6.86 7.80
N ALA A 456 8.80 6.46 8.00
CA ALA A 456 9.98 7.29 7.72
C ALA A 456 11.00 6.50 6.87
N PRO A 457 11.81 7.15 6.04
CA PRO A 457 12.76 6.46 5.19
C PRO A 457 13.93 5.86 5.97
N ASP A 458 14.35 6.51 7.06
CA ASP A 458 15.51 6.12 7.85
C ASP A 458 15.33 6.41 9.34
N LEU A 459 15.63 5.41 10.20
CA LEU A 459 15.60 5.55 11.66
C LEU A 459 16.99 5.51 12.32
N ALA A 460 18.07 5.34 11.55
CA ALA A 460 19.41 5.27 12.09
C ALA A 460 19.74 6.55 12.88
N GLU A 461 20.28 6.38 14.06
CA GLU A 461 20.70 7.47 14.94
C GLU A 461 22.23 7.61 14.87
N ASP A 462 22.73 8.84 14.91
CA ASP A 462 24.17 9.10 14.83
C ASP A 462 24.91 8.57 16.07
N THR A 463 24.30 8.72 17.23
CA THR A 463 24.89 8.31 18.52
C THR A 463 23.80 7.79 19.45
N LEU A 464 24.07 6.68 20.11
CA LEU A 464 23.18 6.04 21.06
C LEU A 464 23.96 5.62 22.32
N THR A 465 23.29 5.70 23.48
CA THR A 465 23.82 5.18 24.74
C THR A 465 22.93 4.07 25.25
N LEU A 466 23.53 2.91 25.54
CA LEU A 466 22.91 1.76 26.19
C LEU A 466 23.25 1.77 27.68
N VAL A 467 22.25 1.74 28.53
CA VAL A 467 22.44 1.79 29.99
C VAL A 467 21.67 0.67 30.65
N GLN A 468 22.33 -0.13 31.49
CA GLN A 468 21.66 -1.00 32.44
C GLN A 468 21.42 -0.28 33.76
N SER A 469 20.20 -0.25 34.24
CA SER A 469 19.82 0.40 35.49
C SER A 469 18.85 -0.45 36.29
N PRO A 470 18.81 -0.25 37.65
CA PRO A 470 17.84 -0.94 38.50
C PRO A 470 16.40 -0.64 38.08
N ASN A 471 15.54 -1.64 38.17
CA ASN A 471 14.13 -1.45 37.94
C ASN A 471 13.48 -0.85 39.21
N ARG A 472 13.07 0.41 39.15
CA ARG A 472 12.44 1.12 40.28
C ARG A 472 11.12 0.49 40.75
N LYS A 473 10.46 -0.30 39.88
CA LYS A 473 9.17 -0.94 40.20
C LYS A 473 9.33 -2.35 40.76
N GLU A 474 10.43 -3.01 40.48
CA GLU A 474 10.72 -4.39 40.88
C GLU A 474 12.13 -4.46 41.45
N PRO A 475 12.28 -4.31 42.81
CA PRO A 475 13.58 -4.35 43.48
C PRO A 475 14.33 -5.66 43.18
N GLY A 476 15.60 -5.55 42.82
CA GLY A 476 16.45 -6.70 42.46
C GLY A 476 16.45 -7.04 40.96
N GLN A 477 15.58 -6.44 40.19
CA GLN A 477 15.62 -6.57 38.72
C GLN A 477 16.31 -5.36 38.08
N HIS A 478 16.94 -5.59 36.94
CA HIS A 478 17.58 -4.57 36.10
C HIS A 478 16.89 -4.52 34.74
N HIS A 479 16.95 -3.36 34.10
CA HIS A 479 16.46 -3.19 32.73
C HIS A 479 17.46 -2.39 31.90
N TRP A 480 17.42 -2.60 30.61
CA TRP A 480 18.20 -1.84 29.65
C TRP A 480 17.40 -0.67 29.11
N GLY A 481 18.03 0.50 29.06
CA GLY A 481 17.50 1.72 28.45
C GLY A 481 18.36 2.12 27.24
N LEU A 482 17.70 2.48 26.15
CA LEU A 482 18.32 3.07 24.97
C LEU A 482 18.07 4.56 24.98
N TYR A 483 19.12 5.36 24.87
CA TYR A 483 19.08 6.83 24.89
C TYR A 483 19.70 7.40 23.63
N ASN A 484 19.20 8.56 23.18
CA ASN A 484 19.80 9.30 22.08
C ASN A 484 20.99 10.13 22.59
N GLY A 485 22.04 10.18 21.81
CA GLY A 485 23.28 10.90 22.13
C GLY A 485 24.33 10.06 22.86
N ASN A 486 25.52 10.63 23.00
CA ASN A 486 26.60 10.04 23.80
C ASN A 486 26.52 10.63 25.20
N LEU A 487 25.83 9.93 26.09
CA LEU A 487 25.54 10.38 27.47
C LEU A 487 26.54 9.76 28.46
N THR A 488 27.03 10.57 29.37
CA THR A 488 27.87 10.11 30.48
C THR A 488 27.05 9.42 31.57
N ALA A 489 27.73 8.77 32.52
CA ALA A 489 27.09 8.06 33.62
C ALA A 489 26.18 8.94 34.52
N LEU A 490 26.37 10.26 34.52
CA LEU A 490 25.60 11.22 35.32
C LEU A 490 24.45 11.86 34.49
N GLU A 491 24.54 11.87 33.19
CA GLU A 491 23.59 12.61 32.32
C GLU A 491 22.35 11.81 31.95
N TRP A 492 22.48 10.50 31.71
CA TRP A 492 21.37 9.70 31.22
C TRP A 492 20.13 9.70 32.14
N GLU A 493 20.30 9.90 33.42
CA GLU A 493 19.18 9.97 34.39
C GLU A 493 18.21 11.13 34.12
N HIS A 494 18.71 12.19 33.47
CA HIS A 494 17.92 13.39 33.12
C HIS A 494 17.17 13.26 31.82
N PHE A 495 17.42 12.20 31.05
CA PHE A 495 16.80 11.97 29.77
C PHE A 495 15.79 10.82 29.81
N ALA A 496 14.73 10.95 29.03
CA ALA A 496 13.81 9.83 28.82
C ALA A 496 14.40 8.86 27.79
N PRO A 497 14.43 7.55 28.04
CA PRO A 497 14.91 6.58 27.08
C PRO A 497 14.02 6.53 25.83
N ILE A 498 14.61 6.21 24.68
CA ILE A 498 13.91 5.90 23.44
C ILE A 498 13.09 4.62 23.62
N LYS A 499 13.72 3.60 24.21
CA LYS A 499 13.12 2.27 24.48
C LYS A 499 13.67 1.71 25.80
N ARG A 500 12.88 0.89 26.45
CA ARG A 500 13.29 0.03 27.56
C ARG A 500 13.05 -1.42 27.23
N SER A 501 13.96 -2.29 27.63
CA SER A 501 13.82 -3.74 27.54
C SER A 501 14.35 -4.42 28.80
N ARG A 502 13.87 -5.62 29.06
CA ARG A 502 14.38 -6.49 30.14
C ARG A 502 15.76 -7.01 29.79
N ASP A 503 15.93 -7.44 28.54
CA ASP A 503 17.12 -8.10 28.04
C ASP A 503 17.84 -7.22 27.03
N LEU A 504 19.17 -7.25 27.06
CA LEU A 504 20.02 -6.54 26.11
C LEU A 504 19.81 -7.05 24.69
N LEU A 505 19.74 -8.38 24.52
CA LEU A 505 19.58 -8.96 23.20
C LEU A 505 18.24 -8.60 22.55
N GLU A 506 17.15 -8.56 23.33
CA GLU A 506 15.86 -8.03 22.85
C GLU A 506 16.00 -6.58 22.38
N MET A 507 16.72 -5.75 23.12
CA MET A 507 16.99 -4.34 22.76
C MET A 507 17.78 -4.24 21.46
N LEU A 508 18.88 -4.99 21.32
CA LEU A 508 19.75 -4.96 20.12
C LEU A 508 19.02 -5.51 18.90
N THR A 509 18.29 -6.62 19.07
CA THR A 509 17.46 -7.20 18.01
C THR A 509 16.39 -6.22 17.55
N TRP A 510 15.77 -5.48 18.48
CA TRP A 510 14.82 -4.43 18.14
C TRP A 510 15.49 -3.27 17.38
N CYS A 511 16.68 -2.83 17.81
CA CYS A 511 17.44 -1.79 17.10
C CYS A 511 17.78 -2.23 15.69
N HIS A 512 18.29 -3.44 15.53
CA HIS A 512 18.63 -4.02 14.23
C HIS A 512 17.39 -4.13 13.34
N ARG A 513 16.31 -4.80 13.82
CA ARG A 513 15.07 -5.01 13.05
C ARG A 513 14.43 -3.72 12.54
N ASN A 514 14.60 -2.62 13.27
CA ASN A 514 14.04 -1.31 12.93
C ASN A 514 15.04 -0.36 12.26
N GLY A 515 16.28 -0.79 12.00
CA GLY A 515 17.29 0.06 11.39
C GLY A 515 17.67 1.27 12.24
N VAL A 516 17.61 1.15 13.57
CA VAL A 516 17.97 2.24 14.51
C VAL A 516 19.48 2.33 14.68
N ILE A 517 20.17 1.22 14.51
CA ILE A 517 21.64 1.09 14.50
C ILE A 517 22.08 0.64 13.11
N ASP A 518 22.98 1.39 12.51
CA ASP A 518 23.68 1.05 11.28
C ASP A 518 25.20 1.08 11.46
N SER A 519 25.96 0.95 10.37
CA SER A 519 27.42 0.97 10.39
C SER A 519 28.04 2.32 10.79
N SER A 520 27.27 3.42 10.77
CA SER A 520 27.70 4.75 11.13
C SER A 520 27.37 5.14 12.57
N THR A 521 26.47 4.40 13.22
CA THR A 521 26.02 4.68 14.58
C THR A 521 27.12 4.47 15.60
N ARG A 522 27.40 5.47 16.43
CA ARG A 522 28.32 5.35 17.57
C ARG A 522 27.56 4.91 18.81
N LEU A 523 28.07 3.88 19.48
CA LEU A 523 27.46 3.32 20.68
C LEU A 523 28.33 3.61 21.90
N ALA A 524 27.69 4.11 22.97
CA ALA A 524 28.25 4.15 24.31
C ALA A 524 27.54 3.11 25.18
N LEU A 525 28.28 2.48 26.09
CA LEU A 525 27.79 1.41 26.94
C LEU A 525 28.03 1.73 28.43
N HIS A 526 26.95 1.69 29.22
CA HIS A 526 27.02 1.69 30.68
C HIS A 526 26.42 0.38 31.20
N PRO A 527 27.26 -0.67 31.39
CA PRO A 527 26.80 -2.03 31.60
C PRO A 527 26.15 -2.28 32.98
N GLY A 528 26.30 -1.34 33.95
CA GLY A 528 25.73 -1.50 35.26
C GLY A 528 26.29 -2.71 36.01
N VAL A 529 25.43 -3.70 36.31
CA VAL A 529 25.84 -4.96 36.94
C VAL A 529 26.17 -6.07 35.94
N SER A 530 25.93 -5.84 34.66
CA SER A 530 26.27 -6.78 33.57
C SER A 530 27.77 -6.81 33.30
N ASP A 531 28.30 -7.96 32.96
CA ASP A 531 29.71 -8.10 32.57
C ASP A 531 29.94 -7.79 31.05
N MET A 532 28.93 -7.18 30.37
CA MET A 532 29.01 -6.81 28.97
C MET A 532 30.11 -5.81 28.69
N THR A 533 30.89 -6.06 27.65
CA THR A 533 31.93 -5.15 27.13
C THR A 533 31.48 -4.56 25.79
N GLU A 534 32.09 -3.41 25.40
CA GLU A 534 31.84 -2.83 24.09
C GLU A 534 32.21 -3.77 22.93
N PHE A 535 33.29 -4.54 23.10
CA PHE A 535 33.72 -5.53 22.10
C PHE A 535 32.66 -6.61 21.88
N GLU A 536 32.10 -7.17 22.96
CA GLU A 536 31.01 -8.15 22.88
C GLU A 536 29.75 -7.54 22.28
N LEU A 537 29.44 -6.29 22.59
CA LEU A 537 28.30 -5.58 22.02
C LEU A 537 28.40 -5.48 20.48
N PHE A 538 29.59 -5.13 19.97
CA PHE A 538 29.83 -5.08 18.53
C PHE A 538 29.76 -6.46 17.87
N ASN A 539 30.29 -7.48 18.52
CA ASN A 539 30.20 -8.86 18.02
C ASN A 539 28.74 -9.35 17.96
N LEU A 540 27.93 -9.04 18.97
CA LEU A 540 26.50 -9.38 18.98
C LEU A 540 25.76 -8.72 17.81
N LEU A 541 26.01 -7.44 17.58
CA LEU A 541 25.42 -6.73 16.43
C LEU A 541 25.85 -7.35 15.10
N GLY A 542 27.12 -7.70 14.96
CA GLY A 542 27.65 -8.39 13.78
C GLY A 542 26.96 -9.73 13.54
N CYS A 543 26.78 -10.54 14.58
CA CYS A 543 26.06 -11.82 14.50
C CYS A 543 24.60 -11.62 14.09
N LEU A 544 23.89 -10.63 14.67
CA LEU A 544 22.52 -10.31 14.30
C LEU A 544 22.40 -9.88 12.83
N GLN A 545 23.32 -9.04 12.35
CA GLN A 545 23.32 -8.56 10.97
C GLN A 545 23.60 -9.68 9.97
N GLN A 546 24.47 -10.64 10.32
CA GLN A 546 24.78 -11.80 9.47
C GLN A 546 23.63 -12.80 9.43
N THR A 547 22.95 -13.02 10.57
CA THR A 547 21.87 -14.00 10.65
C THR A 547 20.57 -13.47 10.10
N ILE A 548 20.22 -12.21 10.40
CA ILE A 548 18.97 -11.59 9.96
C ILE A 548 19.31 -10.45 9.00
N ALA A 549 19.46 -10.78 7.73
CA ALA A 549 19.70 -9.77 6.69
C ALA A 549 18.48 -8.87 6.49
N LEU A 550 18.70 -7.56 6.39
CA LEU A 550 17.65 -6.57 6.15
C LEU A 550 17.84 -5.90 4.76
N PRO A 551 16.74 -5.52 4.10
CA PRO A 551 15.33 -5.70 4.46
C PRO A 551 14.88 -7.17 4.35
N LEU A 552 13.94 -7.58 5.19
CA LEU A 552 13.35 -8.92 5.07
C LEU A 552 12.57 -9.03 3.76
N ALA A 553 12.69 -10.17 3.07
CA ALA A 553 11.90 -10.46 1.89
C ALA A 553 10.39 -10.46 2.21
N SER A 554 9.56 -10.13 1.23
CA SER A 554 8.10 -10.23 1.40
C SER A 554 7.70 -11.69 1.62
N VAL A 555 6.73 -11.91 2.51
CA VAL A 555 6.16 -13.24 2.76
C VAL A 555 5.12 -13.54 1.70
N ASP A 556 5.31 -14.61 0.95
CA ASP A 556 4.34 -15.07 -0.03
C ASP A 556 3.11 -15.74 0.63
N GLU A 557 2.03 -15.88 -0.14
CA GLU A 557 0.77 -16.44 0.36
C GLU A 557 0.91 -17.91 0.77
N ASP A 558 1.72 -18.69 0.07
CA ASP A 558 1.89 -20.12 0.33
C ASP A 558 2.59 -20.35 1.69
N ARG A 559 3.50 -19.47 2.08
CA ARG A 559 4.09 -19.46 3.43
C ARG A 559 3.04 -19.15 4.50
N LEU A 560 2.16 -18.19 4.24
CA LEU A 560 1.09 -17.84 5.15
C LEU A 560 -0.03 -18.89 5.24
N LEU A 561 -0.14 -19.78 4.26
CA LEU A 561 -1.08 -20.93 4.31
C LEU A 561 -0.60 -22.07 5.19
N ARG A 562 0.68 -22.08 5.58
CA ARG A 562 1.28 -23.08 6.48
C ARG A 562 1.48 -22.48 7.87
N SER A 563 1.70 -23.33 8.85
CA SER A 563 2.12 -22.89 10.20
C SER A 563 3.49 -22.21 10.13
N ALA A 564 3.72 -21.23 11.00
CA ALA A 564 5.00 -20.57 11.10
C ALA A 564 6.08 -21.59 11.52
N VAL A 565 7.18 -21.63 10.79
CA VAL A 565 8.34 -22.47 11.11
C VAL A 565 9.58 -21.58 11.20
N PRO A 566 10.54 -21.90 12.11
CA PRO A 566 11.82 -21.19 12.16
C PRO A 566 12.57 -21.34 10.83
N GLU A 567 13.12 -20.24 10.32
CA GLU A 567 13.99 -20.22 9.13
C GLU A 567 15.43 -19.92 9.53
N GLU A 568 15.63 -18.92 10.42
CA GLU A 568 16.95 -18.60 10.94
C GLU A 568 16.90 -18.63 12.47
N VAL A 569 17.92 -19.23 13.07
CA VAL A 569 18.06 -19.32 14.52
C VAL A 569 19.48 -18.95 14.93
N LEU A 570 19.62 -17.89 15.73
CA LEU A 570 20.87 -17.50 16.35
C LEU A 570 20.84 -17.89 17.82
N LEU A 571 21.81 -18.71 18.24
CA LEU A 571 22.00 -19.11 19.63
C LEU A 571 23.24 -18.42 20.18
N LEU A 572 23.09 -17.74 21.32
CA LEU A 572 24.14 -16.98 21.98
C LEU A 572 24.27 -17.46 23.42
N ILE A 573 25.50 -17.69 23.86
CA ILE A 573 25.80 -18.23 25.18
C ILE A 573 26.38 -17.11 26.06
N ASN A 574 25.90 -17.01 27.31
CA ASN A 574 26.42 -16.12 28.34
C ASN A 574 26.45 -14.63 27.96
N VAL A 575 25.42 -14.13 27.25
CA VAL A 575 25.35 -12.71 26.87
C VAL A 575 25.33 -11.81 28.12
N GLY A 576 26.37 -10.99 28.27
CA GLY A 576 26.53 -10.08 29.40
C GLY A 576 26.80 -10.75 30.75
N VAL A 577 27.25 -11.99 30.75
CA VAL A 577 27.58 -12.77 31.94
C VAL A 577 28.99 -13.33 31.81
N ASP A 578 29.87 -13.08 32.77
CA ASP A 578 31.20 -13.72 32.85
C ASP A 578 31.09 -15.06 33.58
N PRO A 579 31.15 -16.20 32.89
CA PRO A 579 31.03 -17.51 33.52
C PRO A 579 32.19 -17.83 34.45
N LEU A 580 33.33 -17.14 34.33
CA LEU A 580 34.53 -17.36 35.12
C LEU A 580 34.59 -16.53 36.38
N LYS A 581 33.63 -15.62 36.60
CA LYS A 581 33.60 -14.67 37.72
C LYS A 581 33.65 -15.37 39.09
N HIS A 582 32.96 -16.48 39.24
CA HIS A 582 32.90 -17.26 40.46
C HIS A 582 34.08 -18.26 40.63
N HIS A 583 34.91 -18.41 39.60
CA HIS A 583 36.04 -19.34 39.58
C HIS A 583 37.38 -18.64 39.82
N ARG A 584 37.41 -17.30 39.82
CA ARG A 584 38.65 -16.52 39.97
C ARG A 584 39.38 -16.74 41.29
N ASP A 585 38.63 -17.05 42.35
CA ASP A 585 39.18 -17.23 43.71
C ASP A 585 39.62 -18.66 44.01
N LEU A 586 39.38 -19.61 43.08
CA LEU A 586 39.64 -21.04 43.29
C LEU A 586 41.02 -21.53 42.88
N ASN A 587 41.96 -20.63 42.49
CA ASN A 587 43.30 -20.97 41.99
C ASN A 587 43.30 -22.01 40.87
N ILE A 588 42.26 -22.07 40.09
CA ILE A 588 42.05 -23.01 38.99
C ILE A 588 42.76 -22.45 37.74
N LEU A 589 43.74 -23.20 37.23
CA LEU A 589 44.36 -22.88 35.95
C LEU A 589 43.35 -23.15 34.80
N MET A 590 42.67 -22.06 34.40
CA MET A 590 41.78 -22.10 33.24
C MET A 590 42.64 -22.04 31.98
N THR A 591 42.51 -23.02 31.11
CA THR A 591 43.22 -23.09 29.81
C THR A 591 42.45 -22.40 28.68
N THR A 592 41.34 -21.80 28.99
CA THR A 592 40.40 -21.26 28.00
C THR A 592 39.98 -19.83 28.33
N GLU A 593 39.62 -19.13 27.28
CA GLU A 593 39.16 -17.75 27.37
C GLU A 593 37.71 -17.66 27.89
N ARG A 594 37.31 -16.49 28.35
CA ARG A 594 35.98 -16.16 28.86
C ARG A 594 34.82 -16.59 27.93
N THR A 595 35.08 -16.69 26.64
CA THR A 595 34.08 -17.03 25.61
C THR A 595 33.96 -18.53 25.37
N ASP A 596 34.81 -19.38 26.00
CA ASP A 596 34.75 -20.84 25.82
C ASP A 596 33.79 -21.45 26.86
N SER A 597 32.65 -21.94 26.39
CA SER A 597 31.62 -22.60 27.23
C SER A 597 31.96 -24.05 27.61
N LEU A 598 33.03 -24.63 27.08
CA LEU A 598 33.42 -26.01 27.28
C LEU A 598 34.73 -26.16 28.05
N SER A 599 35.12 -25.17 28.84
CA SER A 599 36.36 -25.18 29.60
C SER A 599 36.41 -26.25 30.67
N TYR A 600 37.63 -26.73 30.95
CA TYR A 600 37.93 -27.68 32.02
C TYR A 600 38.96 -27.09 32.98
N ALA A 601 38.65 -27.14 34.24
CA ALA A 601 39.54 -26.74 35.31
C ALA A 601 39.59 -27.85 36.37
N GLY A 602 40.34 -28.93 36.17
CA GLY A 602 40.45 -30.00 37.16
C GLY A 602 39.14 -30.72 37.55
N VAL A 603 38.06 -29.97 37.63
CA VAL A 603 36.68 -30.43 37.80
C VAL A 603 35.91 -29.97 36.54
N ARG A 604 35.07 -30.84 35.97
CA ARG A 604 34.20 -30.47 34.85
C ARG A 604 33.03 -29.62 35.34
N ASP A 605 33.10 -28.31 35.09
CA ASP A 605 31.99 -27.42 35.34
C ASP A 605 31.33 -27.01 34.03
N ASN A 606 30.00 -26.94 34.04
CA ASN A 606 29.25 -26.38 32.93
C ASN A 606 29.30 -24.86 33.06
N LEU A 607 29.98 -24.22 32.11
CA LEU A 607 30.10 -22.75 32.05
C LEU A 607 28.96 -22.10 31.28
N VAL A 608 27.95 -22.83 30.82
CA VAL A 608 26.76 -22.27 30.19
C VAL A 608 25.81 -21.86 31.30
N LEU A 609 25.78 -20.54 31.62
CA LEU A 609 24.92 -19.97 32.63
C LEU A 609 23.62 -19.42 32.02
N THR A 610 23.71 -18.88 30.82
CA THR A 610 22.55 -18.37 30.06
C THR A 610 22.64 -18.79 28.60
N LEU A 611 21.47 -19.01 28.00
CA LEU A 611 21.32 -19.20 26.56
C LEU A 611 20.28 -18.22 26.05
N ASP A 612 20.66 -17.43 25.08
CA ASP A 612 19.77 -16.52 24.38
C ASP A 612 19.51 -17.05 22.96
N GLN A 613 18.27 -16.99 22.53
CA GLN A 613 17.85 -17.42 21.21
C GLN A 613 17.15 -16.28 20.49
N VAL A 614 17.60 -15.99 19.25
CA VAL A 614 16.88 -15.12 18.30
C VAL A 614 16.40 -15.99 17.16
N THR A 615 15.12 -15.92 16.85
CA THR A 615 14.49 -16.71 15.80
C THR A 615 13.78 -15.82 14.80
N LEU A 616 14.08 -15.97 13.52
CA LEU A 616 13.28 -15.49 12.42
C LEU A 616 12.44 -16.65 11.88
N ASN A 617 11.11 -16.46 11.82
CA ASN A 617 10.22 -17.49 11.29
C ASN A 617 9.72 -17.16 9.88
N SER A 618 9.07 -18.14 9.24
CA SER A 618 8.54 -18.04 7.87
C SER A 618 7.45 -16.98 7.67
N TRP A 619 6.95 -16.36 8.76
CA TRP A 619 6.01 -15.23 8.72
C TRP A 619 6.69 -13.88 8.98
N ASN A 620 8.03 -13.84 8.93
CA ASN A 620 8.84 -12.65 9.24
C ASN A 620 8.68 -12.12 10.67
N GLU A 621 8.25 -12.97 11.62
CA GLU A 621 8.30 -12.63 13.03
C GLU A 621 9.72 -12.88 13.57
N VAL A 622 10.26 -11.91 14.30
CA VAL A 622 11.51 -12.04 15.03
C VAL A 622 11.18 -12.21 16.51
N LEU A 623 11.65 -13.28 17.10
CA LEU A 623 11.39 -13.67 18.49
C LEU A 623 12.71 -13.77 19.24
N VAL A 624 12.76 -13.26 20.46
CA VAL A 624 13.91 -13.36 21.36
C VAL A 624 13.48 -14.11 22.63
N SER A 625 14.24 -15.10 23.03
CA SER A 625 14.01 -15.87 24.25
C SER A 625 15.30 -16.01 25.02
N ARG A 626 15.25 -15.89 26.35
CA ARG A 626 16.39 -16.12 27.25
C ARG A 626 16.07 -17.26 28.19
N TYR A 627 17.02 -18.14 28.34
CA TYR A 627 16.99 -19.27 29.26
C TYR A 627 18.14 -19.11 30.25
N ASP A 628 17.83 -19.01 31.53
CA ASP A 628 18.79 -18.81 32.63
C ASP A 628 18.52 -19.78 33.79
N GLY A 629 19.53 -19.94 34.66
CA GLY A 629 19.46 -20.74 35.88
C GLY A 629 20.17 -22.09 35.80
N PRO A 630 20.23 -22.81 36.94
CA PRO A 630 21.00 -24.06 37.08
C PRO A 630 20.46 -25.22 36.22
N HIS A 631 19.25 -25.10 35.70
CA HIS A 631 18.62 -26.02 34.77
C HIS A 631 18.68 -25.59 33.32
N ALA A 632 19.37 -24.50 33.00
CA ALA A 632 19.53 -24.03 31.64
C ALA A 632 19.95 -25.13 30.65
N PRO A 633 20.95 -26.04 30.97
CA PRO A 633 21.30 -27.16 30.12
C PRO A 633 20.18 -28.17 29.88
N VAL A 634 19.28 -28.35 30.85
CA VAL A 634 18.13 -29.26 30.74
C VAL A 634 17.04 -28.65 29.89
N SER A 635 16.89 -27.30 29.93
CA SER A 635 15.95 -26.57 29.09
C SER A 635 16.32 -26.62 27.61
N TYR A 636 17.58 -26.87 27.25
CA TYR A 636 18.01 -26.99 25.84
C TYR A 636 17.45 -28.22 25.14
N THR A 637 17.07 -29.25 25.85
CA THR A 637 16.37 -30.41 25.26
C THR A 637 14.96 -30.07 24.82
N HIS A 638 14.42 -28.91 25.29
CA HIS A 638 13.13 -28.34 24.90
C HIS A 638 13.25 -27.17 23.92
N LEU A 639 14.44 -26.85 23.41
CA LEU A 639 14.64 -26.04 22.22
C LEU A 639 14.14 -26.77 20.95
N THR A 640 13.19 -27.67 21.14
CA THR A 640 12.37 -28.11 20.02
C THR A 640 11.59 -26.91 19.54
N LEU A 641 11.75 -26.66 18.28
CA LEU A 641 10.96 -25.79 17.43
C LEU A 641 9.55 -25.64 17.98
N PRO A 642 8.97 -24.45 18.06
CA PRO A 642 7.60 -24.30 18.49
C PRO A 642 6.74 -25.27 17.68
N THR A 643 6.35 -26.36 18.31
CA THR A 643 5.40 -27.29 17.72
C THR A 643 4.05 -26.61 17.69
N SER A 644 3.55 -26.42 16.46
CA SER A 644 2.17 -26.08 16.01
C SER A 644 1.39 -25.07 16.85
#